data_e92bfd2cdf2623582de4baa308caa72d
#
_entry.id   e92bfd2cdf2623582de4baa308caa72d
#
_cell.length_a   1.000
_cell.length_b   1.000
_cell.length_c   1.000
_cell.angle_alpha   90.00
_cell.angle_beta   90.00
_cell.angle_gamma   90.00
#
_symmetry.space_group_name_H-M   'P 1'
#
loop_
_entity.id
_entity.type
_entity.pdbx_description
1 polymer ?
#
loop_
_entity_poly.entity_id
_entity_poly.type
_entity_poly.pdbx_seq_one_letter_code
_entity_poly.pdbx_strand_id
1 'polypeptide(L)'
;MKEAPTPFPEAALPWTDQSPLPLDWNGPIHRPFTPFPSESKAIPIANLLEQVVHRFPQRTALLGSEAPVTYAQLWRAASAHAEQIASVTIPGDLVAILAPSGPQFPIAMLACLAAGRAFLALDPNNPPEWIAKIFTDSRPALLLMSGHDPGTAVASLPTTLRTLDLDKTPPDASPGWRPAQLGPDEVACILFTSGSTGQPKGIVNSQRNLLQRVSQSINAAHINYDDRFLTLTSLCTIVGVRDLLTSLLAGASFYLIDARNTGAREIHALIRDFQISILFAFPALLRSIVASHPGRAGDSLRLVRVGGDTTLWSDVAMLRAWMAPDTSIQVVYAATEAPMMQWFVGDAASEGEERVPIGHPLSGNTLAVVDENGAPTPEGAVGELLVQSPYVALGTWSQGRFHAGYDPQHHTGPVRTFRTGDLVRKRPDGLYDRLGRKDRQVKIRGVRVELDGVETAVRRHPSVRDVGAVVRTDERSGLASLVAYVQSADPASQQLLRELALMMRRVAPAHMRPWRYYLTPAIPRLPNSKLDTQGLSALDAAQARTESLTPPADTADSWMGTDPIETTVAHIWRHTLGLPLTHLEDDFFDLGGDSLRAITMTFELEKALGRILPTNLISHAPTFTAFCSKLRENAPVAYCPLVTLKPGEGTPLFFIHGVGGGVMELFGIGRRMSWPGPVIGIQARGLEGRDPPHASVEEMADEYITAIRSQQPRGPYFLCGYSFGGLVAFELARRLNRNAPEVAFVGLLATLPPGHHVLRLWTWAAYLYRQLTQSLARLEHHHRWLSRTQAPEDRSRAQGTPAALRQVALKALLASAAYRPGTYTGQLTVLEPAHRDLGVPSSASLWRRHTSEFRHEKLQARHDDMLEGANAQNVADVLTQCLNAAARVPTSARLTTQRSSPG
;
A
#
# COMPACT_ATOMS: atom_id res chain seq x y z
N MET A 1 1.62 37.19 -25.65
CA MET A 1 0.32 36.50 -25.85
C MET A 1 0.65 35.22 -26.59
N LYS A 2 0.66 34.09 -25.95
CA LYS A 2 0.73 32.77 -26.62
C LYS A 2 -0.68 32.37 -26.98
N GLU A 3 -0.89 32.03 -28.23
CA GLU A 3 -2.17 31.55 -28.72
C GLU A 3 -2.65 30.38 -27.87
N ALA A 4 -3.88 30.48 -27.35
CA ALA A 4 -4.57 29.37 -26.71
C ALA A 4 -4.67 28.19 -27.69
N PRO A 5 -4.51 26.95 -27.27
CA PRO A 5 -4.75 25.82 -28.16
C PRO A 5 -6.16 25.93 -28.72
N THR A 6 -6.28 25.79 -30.02
CA THR A 6 -7.55 25.82 -30.76
C THR A 6 -8.55 24.88 -30.10
N PRO A 7 -9.73 25.32 -29.74
CA PRO A 7 -10.77 24.45 -29.25
C PRO A 7 -11.08 23.37 -30.28
N PHE A 8 -11.46 22.17 -29.79
CA PHE A 8 -11.93 21.10 -30.64
C PHE A 8 -12.98 21.60 -31.65
N PRO A 9 -13.00 21.10 -32.90
CA PRO A 9 -14.04 21.42 -33.80
C PRO A 9 -15.38 21.02 -33.15
N GLU A 10 -16.18 22.01 -32.91
CA GLU A 10 -17.52 21.89 -32.31
C GLU A 10 -18.41 21.06 -33.22
N ALA A 11 -18.58 19.77 -32.91
CA ALA A 11 -19.82 19.12 -33.30
C ALA A 11 -20.90 19.82 -32.46
N ALA A 12 -21.85 20.49 -33.14
CA ALA A 12 -22.94 21.20 -32.48
C ALA A 12 -23.70 20.23 -31.59
N LEU A 13 -23.38 20.23 -30.30
CA LEU A 13 -24.08 19.44 -29.31
C LEU A 13 -25.38 20.15 -28.98
N PRO A 14 -26.49 19.42 -28.81
CA PRO A 14 -27.80 20.04 -28.62
C PRO A 14 -27.95 20.78 -27.28
N TRP A 15 -26.92 20.83 -26.45
CA TRP A 15 -26.94 21.33 -25.08
C TRP A 15 -25.95 22.49 -24.95
N THR A 16 -26.40 23.56 -24.32
CA THR A 16 -25.79 24.89 -24.41
C THR A 16 -24.69 25.14 -23.42
N ASP A 17 -24.41 24.23 -22.51
CA ASP A 17 -23.45 24.45 -21.44
C ASP A 17 -22.05 23.93 -21.81
N GLN A 18 -21.43 24.61 -22.75
CA GLN A 18 -20.02 24.40 -23.09
C GLN A 18 -19.18 25.24 -22.17
N SER A 19 -18.27 24.60 -21.45
CA SER A 19 -17.28 25.35 -20.67
C SER A 19 -16.22 25.94 -21.59
N PRO A 20 -16.14 27.25 -21.70
CA PRO A 20 -15.08 27.92 -22.42
C PRO A 20 -13.79 28.02 -21.62
N LEU A 21 -13.75 27.51 -20.36
CA LEU A 21 -12.62 27.73 -19.47
C LEU A 21 -11.41 26.94 -19.95
N PRO A 22 -10.27 27.59 -20.20
CA PRO A 22 -9.02 26.90 -20.46
C PRO A 22 -8.70 25.92 -19.35
N LEU A 23 -8.10 24.78 -19.68
CA LEU A 23 -7.75 23.73 -18.71
C LEU A 23 -6.75 24.18 -17.65
N ASP A 24 -5.96 25.20 -17.94
CA ASP A 24 -4.94 25.80 -17.08
C ASP A 24 -5.39 27.04 -16.32
N TRP A 25 -6.70 27.34 -16.32
CA TRP A 25 -7.23 28.45 -15.54
C TRP A 25 -7.08 28.18 -14.05
N ASN A 26 -6.60 29.24 -13.33
CA ASN A 26 -6.33 29.26 -11.90
C ASN A 26 -5.43 28.10 -11.35
N GLY A 27 -4.72 27.39 -12.23
CA GLY A 27 -3.68 26.45 -11.87
C GLY A 27 -2.28 27.07 -11.89
N PRO A 28 -1.21 26.28 -11.80
CA PRO A 28 0.18 26.74 -11.76
C PRO A 28 0.70 27.12 -13.17
N ILE A 29 0.13 28.16 -13.75
CA ILE A 29 0.33 28.60 -15.16
C ILE A 29 1.72 29.16 -15.46
N HIS A 30 2.52 29.50 -14.44
CA HIS A 30 3.85 30.08 -14.62
C HIS A 30 4.97 29.05 -14.78
N ARG A 31 4.65 27.77 -14.67
CA ARG A 31 5.64 26.69 -14.76
C ARG A 31 5.84 26.25 -16.21
N PRO A 32 7.10 26.15 -16.68
CA PRO A 32 7.37 25.59 -18.02
C PRO A 32 6.91 24.13 -18.10
N PHE A 33 6.18 23.78 -19.15
CA PHE A 33 5.77 22.40 -19.46
C PHE A 33 5.64 22.22 -20.97
N THR A 34 5.55 20.98 -21.42
CA THR A 34 5.22 20.65 -22.80
C THR A 34 3.73 20.32 -22.87
N PRO A 35 2.92 21.15 -23.53
CA PRO A 35 1.50 20.86 -23.71
C PRO A 35 1.29 19.50 -24.38
N PHE A 36 0.28 18.77 -23.93
CA PHE A 36 -0.16 17.53 -24.56
C PHE A 36 -1.10 17.90 -25.72
N PRO A 37 -0.66 17.67 -27.00
CA PRO A 37 -1.43 18.10 -28.16
C PRO A 37 -2.75 17.33 -28.31
N SER A 38 -3.81 17.98 -28.81
CA SER A 38 -5.10 17.35 -29.04
C SER A 38 -5.05 16.18 -30.01
N GLU A 39 -4.25 16.30 -31.05
CA GLU A 39 -4.02 15.28 -32.08
C GLU A 39 -3.37 14.03 -31.53
N SER A 40 -2.60 14.14 -30.46
CA SER A 40 -1.97 12.99 -29.78
C SER A 40 -3.00 12.00 -29.21
N LYS A 41 -4.25 12.41 -29.00
CA LYS A 41 -5.33 11.51 -28.56
C LYS A 41 -5.75 10.49 -29.62
N ALA A 42 -5.33 10.68 -30.87
CA ALA A 42 -5.53 9.72 -31.95
C ALA A 42 -4.38 8.72 -32.09
N ILE A 43 -3.27 8.93 -31.37
CA ILE A 43 -2.09 8.07 -31.40
C ILE A 43 -2.21 7.02 -30.30
N PRO A 44 -1.91 5.73 -30.54
CA PRO A 44 -1.91 4.70 -29.50
C PRO A 44 -0.99 5.06 -28.32
N ILE A 45 -1.41 4.75 -27.10
CA ILE A 45 -0.66 5.06 -25.86
C ILE A 45 0.77 4.51 -25.91
N ALA A 46 0.95 3.28 -26.42
CA ALA A 46 2.26 2.64 -26.52
C ALA A 46 3.21 3.40 -27.46
N ASN A 47 2.70 3.92 -28.57
CA ASN A 47 3.50 4.70 -29.52
C ASN A 47 3.90 6.07 -28.96
N LEU A 48 3.00 6.71 -28.19
CA LEU A 48 3.34 7.96 -27.48
C LEU A 48 4.41 7.69 -26.42
N LEU A 49 4.30 6.61 -25.67
CA LEU A 49 5.30 6.26 -24.66
C LEU A 49 6.65 5.95 -25.30
N GLU A 50 6.68 5.24 -26.44
CA GLU A 50 7.92 4.98 -27.16
C GLU A 50 8.65 6.28 -27.52
N GLN A 51 7.93 7.33 -27.95
CA GLN A 51 8.51 8.65 -28.22
C GLN A 51 9.12 9.27 -26.95
N VAL A 52 8.42 9.16 -25.79
CA VAL A 52 8.92 9.64 -24.51
C VAL A 52 10.17 8.87 -24.07
N VAL A 53 10.20 7.54 -24.25
CA VAL A 53 11.35 6.70 -23.96
C VAL A 53 12.58 7.10 -24.80
N HIS A 54 12.39 7.38 -26.07
CA HIS A 54 13.49 7.85 -26.95
C HIS A 54 14.04 9.21 -26.46
N ARG A 55 13.17 10.06 -25.94
CA ARG A 55 13.59 11.40 -25.45
C ARG A 55 14.27 11.32 -24.08
N PHE A 56 13.83 10.41 -23.20
CA PHE A 56 14.26 10.35 -21.81
C PHE A 56 14.72 8.94 -21.36
N PRO A 57 15.56 8.21 -22.12
CA PRO A 57 15.82 6.78 -21.86
C PRO A 57 16.40 6.49 -20.48
N GLN A 58 17.24 7.38 -19.95
CA GLN A 58 17.94 7.20 -18.67
C GLN A 58 17.23 7.82 -17.47
N ARG A 59 16.12 8.55 -17.69
CA ARG A 59 15.35 9.09 -16.57
C ARG A 59 14.64 7.97 -15.83
N THR A 60 14.47 8.17 -14.51
CA THR A 60 13.67 7.26 -13.69
C THR A 60 12.20 7.42 -14.04
N ALA A 61 11.56 6.35 -14.47
CA ALA A 61 10.12 6.27 -14.74
C ALA A 61 9.36 5.83 -13.48
N LEU A 62 9.86 4.80 -12.81
CA LEU A 62 9.21 4.24 -11.62
C LEU A 62 10.16 4.30 -10.42
N LEU A 63 9.61 4.72 -9.30
CA LEU A 63 10.22 4.74 -7.98
C LEU A 63 9.39 3.82 -7.05
N GLY A 64 10.00 3.30 -5.99
CA GLY A 64 9.30 2.47 -5.01
C GLY A 64 10.26 1.90 -3.98
N SER A 65 9.85 0.84 -3.30
CA SER A 65 10.70 0.05 -2.40
C SER A 65 11.76 -0.77 -3.14
N GLU A 66 11.55 -1.01 -4.42
CA GLU A 66 12.50 -1.69 -5.31
C GLU A 66 13.46 -0.68 -5.97
N ALA A 67 14.47 -1.20 -6.69
CA ALA A 67 15.39 -0.36 -7.44
C ALA A 67 14.64 0.53 -8.45
N PRO A 68 15.03 1.80 -8.60
CA PRO A 68 14.43 2.69 -9.57
C PRO A 68 14.51 2.10 -10.99
N VAL A 69 13.41 2.17 -11.72
CA VAL A 69 13.31 1.68 -13.09
C VAL A 69 13.37 2.86 -14.06
N THR A 70 14.32 2.85 -14.99
CA THR A 70 14.41 3.89 -16.02
C THR A 70 13.39 3.68 -17.13
N TYR A 71 13.13 4.72 -17.92
CA TYR A 71 12.23 4.63 -19.09
C TYR A 71 12.69 3.55 -20.08
N ALA A 72 13.99 3.45 -20.33
CA ALA A 72 14.54 2.42 -21.21
C ALA A 72 14.34 1.00 -20.65
N GLN A 73 14.53 0.82 -19.34
CA GLN A 73 14.30 -0.48 -18.67
C GLN A 73 12.82 -0.85 -18.69
N LEU A 74 11.94 0.11 -18.34
CA LEU A 74 10.49 -0.07 -18.37
C LEU A 74 10.01 -0.50 -19.76
N TRP A 75 10.44 0.22 -20.80
CA TRP A 75 10.03 -0.07 -22.17
C TRP A 75 10.58 -1.39 -22.70
N ARG A 76 11.84 -1.73 -22.37
CA ARG A 76 12.43 -3.02 -22.72
C ARG A 76 11.61 -4.17 -22.13
N ALA A 77 11.30 -4.11 -20.84
CA ALA A 77 10.51 -5.14 -20.16
C ALA A 77 9.08 -5.22 -20.74
N ALA A 78 8.43 -4.06 -20.96
CA ALA A 78 7.10 -4.02 -21.55
C ALA A 78 7.06 -4.57 -22.98
N SER A 79 8.05 -4.24 -23.82
CA SER A 79 8.14 -4.71 -25.21
C SER A 79 8.37 -6.22 -25.28
N ALA A 80 9.24 -6.75 -24.41
CA ALA A 80 9.51 -8.18 -24.34
C ALA A 80 8.27 -9.00 -23.94
N HIS A 81 7.55 -8.56 -22.92
CA HIS A 81 6.27 -9.16 -22.55
C HIS A 81 5.19 -8.96 -23.61
N ALA A 82 5.19 -7.81 -24.32
CA ALA A 82 4.21 -7.54 -25.37
C ALA A 82 4.34 -8.53 -26.55
N GLU A 83 5.57 -8.85 -26.93
CA GLU A 83 5.82 -9.86 -27.96
C GLU A 83 5.33 -11.26 -27.53
N GLN A 84 5.58 -11.63 -26.26
CA GLN A 84 5.04 -12.87 -25.70
C GLN A 84 3.51 -12.88 -25.68
N ILE A 85 2.87 -11.79 -25.22
CA ILE A 85 1.41 -11.67 -25.23
C ILE A 85 0.87 -11.83 -26.65
N ALA A 86 1.45 -11.13 -27.62
CA ALA A 86 1.03 -11.21 -29.01
C ALA A 86 1.18 -12.61 -29.62
N SER A 87 2.17 -13.40 -29.18
CA SER A 87 2.39 -14.77 -29.66
C SER A 87 1.34 -15.78 -29.19
N VAL A 88 0.64 -15.50 -28.07
CA VAL A 88 -0.33 -16.43 -27.44
C VAL A 88 -1.76 -15.92 -27.43
N THR A 89 -2.02 -14.70 -27.93
CA THR A 89 -3.33 -14.06 -27.99
C THR A 89 -3.59 -13.47 -29.39
N ILE A 90 -4.86 -13.24 -29.73
CA ILE A 90 -5.29 -12.60 -30.97
C ILE A 90 -5.84 -11.20 -30.72
N PRO A 91 -5.90 -10.30 -31.72
CA PRO A 91 -6.57 -9.00 -31.61
C PRO A 91 -7.99 -9.14 -31.09
N GLY A 92 -8.35 -8.31 -30.09
CA GLY A 92 -9.64 -8.37 -29.42
C GLY A 92 -9.67 -9.22 -28.13
N ASP A 93 -8.66 -10.04 -27.90
CA ASP A 93 -8.52 -10.78 -26.63
C ASP A 93 -8.31 -9.84 -25.45
N LEU A 94 -8.93 -10.19 -24.33
CA LEU A 94 -8.75 -9.53 -23.05
C LEU A 94 -7.65 -10.23 -22.24
N VAL A 95 -6.73 -9.46 -21.70
CA VAL A 95 -5.62 -9.95 -20.87
C VAL A 95 -5.79 -9.47 -19.44
N ALA A 96 -5.92 -10.40 -18.49
CA ALA A 96 -6.01 -10.07 -17.08
C ALA A 96 -4.62 -9.86 -16.48
N ILE A 97 -4.51 -8.88 -15.58
CA ILE A 97 -3.30 -8.57 -14.81
C ILE A 97 -3.63 -8.76 -13.33
N LEU A 98 -2.93 -9.68 -12.67
CA LEU A 98 -3.00 -9.93 -11.23
C LEU A 98 -1.59 -9.73 -10.66
N ALA A 99 -1.28 -8.50 -10.25
CA ALA A 99 0.02 -8.12 -9.74
C ALA A 99 -0.12 -7.15 -8.56
N PRO A 100 0.76 -7.24 -7.54
CA PRO A 100 0.79 -6.29 -6.44
C PRO A 100 1.19 -4.88 -6.91
N SER A 101 1.14 -3.91 -5.99
CA SER A 101 1.55 -2.52 -6.25
C SER A 101 3.08 -2.41 -6.38
N GLY A 102 3.64 -2.99 -7.44
CA GLY A 102 5.06 -3.02 -7.79
C GLY A 102 5.27 -2.68 -9.28
N PRO A 103 6.51 -2.73 -9.79
CA PRO A 103 6.84 -2.40 -11.17
C PRO A 103 6.21 -3.37 -12.19
N GLN A 104 5.84 -4.57 -11.79
CA GLN A 104 5.21 -5.58 -12.64
C GLN A 104 3.87 -5.14 -13.19
N PHE A 105 3.05 -4.43 -12.39
CA PHE A 105 1.75 -3.94 -12.88
C PHE A 105 1.91 -2.91 -14.02
N PRO A 106 2.71 -1.82 -13.89
CA PRO A 106 2.99 -0.93 -15.01
C PRO A 106 3.57 -1.62 -16.24
N ILE A 107 4.53 -2.55 -16.05
CA ILE A 107 5.13 -3.33 -17.15
C ILE A 107 4.05 -4.12 -17.88
N ALA A 108 3.21 -4.88 -17.15
CA ALA A 108 2.13 -5.68 -17.73
C ALA A 108 1.08 -4.83 -18.46
N MET A 109 0.66 -3.72 -17.85
CA MET A 109 -0.27 -2.77 -18.45
C MET A 109 0.26 -2.24 -19.79
N LEU A 110 1.51 -1.78 -19.80
CA LEU A 110 2.15 -1.27 -21.02
C LEU A 110 2.37 -2.38 -22.05
N ALA A 111 2.71 -3.59 -21.62
CA ALA A 111 2.85 -4.74 -22.50
C ALA A 111 1.53 -5.09 -23.20
N CYS A 112 0.41 -5.10 -22.47
CA CYS A 112 -0.91 -5.29 -23.08
C CYS A 112 -1.21 -4.22 -24.14
N LEU A 113 -1.02 -2.95 -23.79
CA LEU A 113 -1.26 -1.82 -24.71
C LEU A 113 -0.35 -1.89 -25.94
N ALA A 114 0.93 -2.25 -25.75
CA ALA A 114 1.89 -2.39 -26.85
C ALA A 114 1.60 -3.61 -27.75
N ALA A 115 1.09 -4.70 -27.16
CA ALA A 115 0.61 -5.86 -27.92
C ALA A 115 -0.73 -5.62 -28.63
N GLY A 116 -1.38 -4.47 -28.41
CA GLY A 116 -2.71 -4.18 -28.93
C GLY A 116 -3.81 -5.00 -28.26
N ARG A 117 -3.67 -5.28 -26.98
CA ARG A 117 -4.68 -6.01 -26.17
C ARG A 117 -5.26 -5.13 -25.09
N ALA A 118 -6.56 -5.29 -24.84
CA ALA A 118 -7.20 -4.67 -23.71
C ALA A 118 -6.74 -5.35 -22.41
N PHE A 119 -6.42 -4.58 -21.38
CA PHE A 119 -6.10 -5.15 -20.08
C PHE A 119 -7.30 -5.09 -19.12
N LEU A 120 -7.37 -6.10 -18.26
CA LEU A 120 -8.26 -6.21 -17.12
C LEU A 120 -7.43 -6.13 -15.85
N ALA A 121 -7.57 -5.07 -15.08
CA ALA A 121 -6.84 -4.91 -13.82
C ALA A 121 -7.56 -5.62 -12.67
N LEU A 122 -6.89 -6.57 -12.04
CA LEU A 122 -7.37 -7.32 -10.89
C LEU A 122 -6.54 -6.95 -9.65
N ASP A 123 -7.21 -6.51 -8.59
CA ASP A 123 -6.53 -6.20 -7.34
C ASP A 123 -6.34 -7.50 -6.53
N PRO A 124 -5.08 -7.93 -6.26
CA PRO A 124 -4.80 -9.17 -5.53
C PRO A 124 -5.28 -9.14 -4.08
N ASN A 125 -5.60 -7.96 -3.52
CA ASN A 125 -6.14 -7.83 -2.18
C ASN A 125 -7.67 -8.06 -2.10
N ASN A 126 -8.33 -8.25 -3.25
CA ASN A 126 -9.73 -8.65 -3.26
C ASN A 126 -9.87 -10.13 -2.89
N PRO A 127 -11.01 -10.52 -2.28
CA PRO A 127 -11.27 -11.92 -1.97
C PRO A 127 -11.19 -12.82 -3.22
N PRO A 128 -10.67 -14.06 -3.09
CA PRO A 128 -10.59 -15.00 -4.20
C PRO A 128 -11.92 -15.22 -4.92
N GLU A 129 -13.02 -15.31 -4.18
CA GLU A 129 -14.36 -15.48 -4.76
C GLU A 129 -14.78 -14.25 -5.60
N TRP A 130 -14.34 -13.05 -5.23
CA TRP A 130 -14.59 -11.84 -6.00
C TRP A 130 -13.80 -11.81 -7.31
N ILE A 131 -12.52 -12.18 -7.23
CA ILE A 131 -11.64 -12.30 -8.41
C ILE A 131 -12.20 -13.37 -9.36
N ALA A 132 -12.62 -14.52 -8.85
CA ALA A 132 -13.23 -15.59 -9.64
C ALA A 132 -14.50 -15.14 -10.36
N LYS A 133 -15.35 -14.34 -9.72
CA LYS A 133 -16.54 -13.75 -10.37
C LYS A 133 -16.18 -12.84 -11.53
N ILE A 134 -15.22 -11.93 -11.33
CA ILE A 134 -14.74 -11.05 -12.40
C ILE A 134 -14.18 -11.89 -13.55
N PHE A 135 -13.43 -12.93 -13.24
CA PHE A 135 -12.85 -13.84 -14.23
C PHE A 135 -13.92 -14.58 -15.03
N THR A 136 -14.92 -15.14 -14.34
CA THR A 136 -16.04 -15.86 -14.96
C THR A 136 -16.85 -14.93 -15.88
N ASP A 137 -17.02 -13.68 -15.47
CA ASP A 137 -17.76 -12.68 -16.24
C ASP A 137 -16.97 -12.15 -17.43
N SER A 138 -15.67 -11.87 -17.25
CA SER A 138 -14.83 -11.22 -18.27
C SER A 138 -14.18 -12.20 -19.25
N ARG A 139 -13.94 -13.46 -18.86
CA ARG A 139 -13.33 -14.55 -19.66
C ARG A 139 -12.05 -14.11 -20.39
N PRO A 140 -11.02 -13.64 -19.69
CA PRO A 140 -9.80 -13.24 -20.34
C PRO A 140 -9.09 -14.46 -20.98
N ALA A 141 -8.43 -14.22 -22.12
CA ALA A 141 -7.70 -15.26 -22.86
C ALA A 141 -6.35 -15.60 -22.20
N LEU A 142 -5.82 -14.66 -21.42
CA LEU A 142 -4.51 -14.76 -20.79
C LEU A 142 -4.54 -14.08 -19.40
N LEU A 143 -3.81 -14.66 -18.45
CA LEU A 143 -3.55 -14.06 -17.14
C LEU A 143 -2.04 -13.78 -16.99
N LEU A 144 -1.70 -12.53 -16.74
CA LEU A 144 -0.37 -12.10 -16.33
C LEU A 144 -0.31 -12.06 -14.81
N MET A 145 0.66 -12.73 -14.21
CA MET A 145 0.76 -12.85 -12.76
C MET A 145 2.15 -12.45 -12.26
N SER A 146 2.21 -11.85 -11.08
CA SER A 146 3.42 -11.61 -10.31
C SER A 146 3.22 -12.07 -8.88
N GLY A 147 4.27 -12.68 -8.28
CA GLY A 147 4.27 -13.22 -6.93
C GLY A 147 4.32 -14.75 -6.91
N HIS A 148 5.13 -15.31 -6.00
CA HIS A 148 5.44 -16.74 -5.93
C HIS A 148 4.29 -17.63 -5.40
N ASP A 149 3.27 -17.02 -4.79
CA ASP A 149 2.06 -17.72 -4.35
C ASP A 149 0.84 -16.95 -4.81
N PRO A 150 0.27 -17.31 -5.97
CA PRO A 150 -0.99 -16.74 -6.41
C PRO A 150 -2.15 -17.04 -5.46
N GLY A 151 -1.87 -17.76 -4.37
CA GLY A 151 -2.81 -18.10 -3.31
C GLY A 151 -4.04 -18.85 -3.79
N THR A 152 -5.02 -18.93 -2.91
CA THR A 152 -6.34 -19.51 -3.21
C THR A 152 -7.08 -18.79 -4.35
N ALA A 153 -6.67 -17.56 -4.72
CA ALA A 153 -7.28 -16.79 -5.80
C ALA A 153 -7.14 -17.47 -7.17
N VAL A 154 -5.99 -18.09 -7.46
CA VAL A 154 -5.75 -18.79 -8.73
C VAL A 154 -6.22 -20.23 -8.68
N ALA A 155 -6.26 -20.86 -7.49
CA ALA A 155 -6.75 -22.21 -7.34
C ALA A 155 -8.23 -22.36 -7.75
N SER A 156 -9.00 -21.28 -7.74
CA SER A 156 -10.40 -21.24 -8.18
C SER A 156 -10.59 -20.90 -9.66
N LEU A 157 -9.49 -20.61 -10.42
CA LEU A 157 -9.56 -20.28 -11.83
C LEU A 157 -9.52 -21.55 -12.71
N PRO A 158 -10.03 -21.47 -13.96
CA PRO A 158 -10.00 -22.64 -14.87
C PRO A 158 -8.56 -23.12 -15.12
N THR A 159 -8.32 -24.41 -14.98
CA THR A 159 -7.01 -25.05 -15.24
C THR A 159 -6.55 -24.93 -16.71
N THR A 160 -7.47 -24.61 -17.61
CA THR A 160 -7.19 -24.39 -19.04
C THR A 160 -6.71 -22.96 -19.35
N LEU A 161 -6.73 -22.06 -18.36
CA LEU A 161 -6.31 -20.69 -18.54
C LEU A 161 -4.80 -20.62 -18.81
N ARG A 162 -4.42 -19.89 -19.86
CA ARG A 162 -3.03 -19.56 -20.12
C ARG A 162 -2.53 -18.53 -19.12
N THR A 163 -1.33 -18.74 -18.59
CA THR A 163 -0.70 -17.81 -17.64
C THR A 163 0.70 -17.45 -18.12
N LEU A 164 1.10 -16.20 -17.87
CA LEU A 164 2.48 -15.73 -18.00
C LEU A 164 2.94 -15.17 -16.66
N ASP A 165 4.12 -15.58 -16.25
CA ASP A 165 4.76 -15.16 -15.02
C ASP A 165 5.58 -13.89 -15.28
N LEU A 166 5.18 -12.77 -14.72
CA LEU A 166 5.83 -11.46 -14.86
C LEU A 166 7.18 -11.35 -14.12
N ASP A 167 7.44 -12.26 -13.19
CA ASP A 167 8.70 -12.28 -12.43
C ASP A 167 9.82 -12.98 -13.23
N LYS A 168 9.47 -13.72 -14.29
CA LYS A 168 10.41 -14.26 -15.24
C LYS A 168 10.75 -13.22 -16.29
N THR A 169 12.01 -12.83 -16.34
CA THR A 169 12.51 -11.93 -17.38
C THR A 169 12.45 -12.63 -18.73
N PRO A 170 11.61 -12.20 -19.67
CA PRO A 170 11.63 -12.74 -21.03
C PRO A 170 12.89 -12.30 -21.77
N PRO A 171 13.28 -12.97 -22.86
CA PRO A 171 14.29 -12.45 -23.78
C PRO A 171 13.84 -11.08 -24.28
N ASP A 172 14.81 -10.22 -24.62
CA ASP A 172 14.51 -8.92 -25.22
C ASP A 172 13.64 -9.11 -26.49
N ALA A 173 12.76 -8.15 -26.74
CA ALA A 173 11.94 -8.20 -27.94
C ALA A 173 12.79 -8.28 -29.22
N SER A 174 12.28 -9.02 -30.21
CA SER A 174 12.97 -9.26 -31.46
C SER A 174 13.38 -7.96 -32.16
N PRO A 175 14.56 -7.93 -32.82
CA PRO A 175 14.93 -6.77 -33.62
C PRO A 175 13.86 -6.49 -34.71
N GLY A 176 13.31 -5.26 -34.66
CA GLY A 176 12.23 -4.88 -35.58
C GLY A 176 10.82 -5.02 -35.01
N TRP A 177 10.64 -5.58 -33.83
CA TRP A 177 9.35 -5.56 -33.17
C TRP A 177 8.84 -4.11 -33.00
N ARG A 178 7.56 -3.91 -33.18
CA ARG A 178 6.91 -2.60 -33.04
C ARG A 178 5.58 -2.73 -32.30
N PRO A 179 5.16 -1.71 -31.53
CA PRO A 179 3.84 -1.68 -30.91
C PRO A 179 2.71 -1.77 -31.95
N ALA A 180 1.62 -2.39 -31.55
CA ALA A 180 0.44 -2.52 -32.39
C ALA A 180 -0.13 -1.14 -32.76
N GLN A 181 -0.53 -1.01 -34.03
CA GLN A 181 -1.24 0.19 -34.50
C GLN A 181 -2.74 0.02 -34.22
N LEU A 182 -3.27 0.87 -33.36
CA LEU A 182 -4.66 0.80 -32.92
C LEU A 182 -5.40 2.08 -33.28
N GLY A 183 -6.69 1.95 -33.49
CA GLY A 183 -7.59 3.09 -33.55
C GLY A 183 -7.77 3.74 -32.17
N PRO A 184 -8.09 5.04 -32.13
CA PRO A 184 -8.25 5.74 -30.85
C PRO A 184 -9.42 5.22 -30.01
N ASP A 185 -10.44 4.63 -30.62
CA ASP A 185 -11.62 4.08 -29.97
C ASP A 185 -11.52 2.58 -29.65
N GLU A 186 -10.36 1.94 -29.97
CA GLU A 186 -10.08 0.58 -29.55
C GLU A 186 -10.03 0.48 -28.03
N VAL A 187 -10.54 -0.65 -27.50
CA VAL A 187 -10.58 -0.91 -26.06
C VAL A 187 -9.17 -0.95 -25.49
N ALA A 188 -8.90 -0.11 -24.51
CA ALA A 188 -7.63 -0.09 -23.78
C ALA A 188 -7.71 -0.90 -22.49
N CYS A 189 -8.79 -0.74 -21.73
CA CYS A 189 -8.94 -1.47 -20.47
C CYS A 189 -10.42 -1.67 -20.05
N ILE A 190 -10.61 -2.68 -19.22
CA ILE A 190 -11.85 -2.89 -18.47
C ILE A 190 -11.53 -2.77 -16.98
N LEU A 191 -12.21 -1.86 -16.29
CA LEU A 191 -12.06 -1.63 -14.85
C LEU A 191 -13.36 -1.98 -14.14
N PHE A 192 -13.30 -2.94 -13.21
CA PHE A 192 -14.49 -3.40 -12.50
C PHE A 192 -14.80 -2.53 -11.28
N THR A 193 -16.08 -2.22 -11.12
CA THR A 193 -16.65 -1.50 -9.99
C THR A 193 -17.74 -2.34 -9.33
N SER A 194 -18.16 -1.99 -8.10
CA SER A 194 -19.32 -2.62 -7.46
C SER A 194 -20.58 -2.30 -8.24
N GLY A 195 -21.31 -3.31 -8.68
CA GLY A 195 -22.60 -3.15 -9.35
C GLY A 195 -23.78 -3.13 -8.36
N SER A 196 -24.90 -2.51 -8.75
CA SER A 196 -26.13 -2.41 -7.93
C SER A 196 -26.76 -3.76 -7.55
N THR A 197 -26.48 -4.80 -8.32
CA THR A 197 -26.95 -6.16 -8.06
C THR A 197 -26.00 -6.96 -7.17
N GLY A 198 -24.97 -6.35 -6.61
CA GLY A 198 -23.89 -7.05 -5.87
C GLY A 198 -22.97 -7.90 -6.77
N GLN A 199 -23.10 -7.77 -8.09
CA GLN A 199 -22.18 -8.35 -9.07
C GLN A 199 -21.21 -7.28 -9.55
N PRO A 200 -19.93 -7.62 -9.78
CA PRO A 200 -18.98 -6.69 -10.38
C PRO A 200 -19.48 -6.22 -11.76
N LYS A 201 -19.26 -4.94 -12.09
CA LYS A 201 -19.58 -4.33 -13.37
C LYS A 201 -18.32 -3.75 -13.98
N GLY A 202 -17.94 -4.21 -15.16
CA GLY A 202 -16.77 -3.71 -15.89
C GLY A 202 -17.11 -2.44 -16.67
N ILE A 203 -16.28 -1.41 -16.55
CA ILE A 203 -16.37 -0.18 -17.35
C ILE A 203 -15.32 -0.26 -18.44
N VAL A 204 -15.78 -0.17 -19.70
CA VAL A 204 -14.93 -0.37 -20.89
C VAL A 204 -14.41 0.97 -21.38
N ASN A 205 -13.11 1.22 -21.22
CA ASN A 205 -12.44 2.45 -21.65
C ASN A 205 -11.60 2.24 -22.91
N SER A 206 -11.63 3.21 -23.82
CA SER A 206 -10.80 3.22 -25.03
C SER A 206 -9.45 3.92 -24.81
N GLN A 207 -8.54 3.83 -25.80
CA GLN A 207 -7.30 4.60 -25.88
C GLN A 207 -7.60 6.10 -25.71
N ARG A 208 -8.57 6.62 -26.48
CA ARG A 208 -8.99 8.02 -26.47
C ARG A 208 -9.50 8.46 -25.09
N ASN A 209 -10.28 7.60 -24.39
CA ASN A 209 -10.79 7.94 -23.06
C ASN A 209 -9.66 8.14 -22.05
N LEU A 210 -8.65 7.26 -22.07
CA LEU A 210 -7.49 7.37 -21.18
C LEU A 210 -6.64 8.59 -21.53
N LEU A 211 -6.38 8.83 -22.83
CA LEU A 211 -5.55 9.95 -23.29
C LEU A 211 -6.22 11.30 -23.04
N GLN A 212 -7.55 11.39 -23.05
CA GLN A 212 -8.27 12.61 -22.64
C GLN A 212 -7.98 12.96 -21.17
N ARG A 213 -8.01 11.95 -20.28
CA ARG A 213 -7.69 12.15 -18.85
C ARG A 213 -6.24 12.59 -18.65
N VAL A 214 -5.32 12.02 -19.41
CA VAL A 214 -3.90 12.42 -19.43
C VAL A 214 -3.75 13.85 -19.91
N SER A 215 -4.32 14.18 -21.07
CA SER A 215 -4.27 15.52 -21.67
C SER A 215 -4.79 16.59 -20.69
N GLN A 216 -5.95 16.34 -20.08
CA GLN A 216 -6.52 17.25 -19.08
C GLN A 216 -5.62 17.42 -17.85
N SER A 217 -4.98 16.33 -17.40
CA SER A 217 -4.07 16.40 -16.24
C SER A 217 -2.78 17.16 -16.56
N ILE A 218 -2.15 16.88 -17.69
CA ILE A 218 -0.91 17.54 -18.10
C ILE A 218 -1.15 19.04 -18.36
N ASN A 219 -2.17 19.38 -19.14
CA ASN A 219 -2.38 20.75 -19.59
C ASN A 219 -2.89 21.65 -18.45
N ALA A 220 -3.79 21.13 -17.58
CA ALA A 220 -4.32 21.93 -16.49
C ALA A 220 -3.31 22.20 -15.37
N ALA A 221 -2.47 21.22 -15.05
CA ALA A 221 -1.53 21.31 -13.93
C ALA A 221 -0.07 21.55 -14.37
N HIS A 222 0.15 21.84 -15.66
CA HIS A 222 1.47 22.07 -16.25
C HIS A 222 2.48 21.01 -15.84
N ILE A 223 2.09 19.75 -15.99
CA ILE A 223 2.90 18.61 -15.59
C ILE A 223 4.06 18.47 -16.57
N ASN A 224 5.25 18.29 -16.02
CA ASN A 224 6.47 18.12 -16.83
C ASN A 224 7.35 16.97 -16.31
N TYR A 225 8.45 16.75 -16.99
CA TYR A 225 9.38 15.66 -16.72
C TYR A 225 10.07 15.74 -15.35
N ASP A 226 10.08 16.88 -14.65
CA ASP A 226 10.67 17.00 -13.32
C ASP A 226 9.71 16.62 -12.19
N ASP A 227 8.46 16.37 -12.50
CA ASP A 227 7.48 15.99 -11.53
C ASP A 227 7.67 14.56 -11.00
N ARG A 228 7.27 14.36 -9.74
CA ARG A 228 7.27 13.09 -9.06
C ARG A 228 5.90 12.85 -8.45
N PHE A 229 5.23 11.82 -8.97
CA PHE A 229 3.88 11.49 -8.56
C PHE A 229 3.85 10.52 -7.39
N LEU A 230 2.95 10.77 -6.45
CA LEU A 230 2.49 9.81 -5.46
C LEU A 230 0.97 9.78 -5.49
N THR A 231 0.41 8.62 -5.81
CA THR A 231 -1.04 8.42 -5.87
C THR A 231 -1.45 7.39 -4.83
N LEU A 232 -2.25 7.82 -3.86
CA LEU A 232 -2.67 7.00 -2.72
C LEU A 232 -3.97 6.24 -3.02
N THR A 233 -4.00 5.56 -4.16
CA THR A 233 -5.08 4.67 -4.57
C THR A 233 -4.52 3.49 -5.36
N SER A 234 -5.30 2.41 -5.47
CA SER A 234 -4.88 1.23 -6.22
C SER A 234 -4.67 1.55 -7.71
N LEU A 235 -3.61 0.99 -8.31
CA LEU A 235 -3.36 1.04 -9.75
C LEU A 235 -4.46 0.32 -10.56
N CYS A 236 -5.30 -0.51 -9.92
CA CYS A 236 -6.45 -1.15 -10.54
C CYS A 236 -7.67 -0.22 -10.67
N THR A 237 -7.54 1.06 -10.32
CA THR A 237 -8.61 2.07 -10.46
C THR A 237 -8.32 3.02 -11.62
N ILE A 238 -9.37 3.69 -12.13
CA ILE A 238 -9.20 4.69 -13.19
C ILE A 238 -8.28 5.84 -12.79
N VAL A 239 -8.24 6.20 -11.51
CA VAL A 239 -7.34 7.24 -10.99
C VAL A 239 -5.89 6.77 -11.02
N GLY A 240 -5.62 5.54 -10.55
CA GLY A 240 -4.28 4.96 -10.59
C GLY A 240 -3.75 4.84 -12.02
N VAL A 241 -4.56 4.31 -12.94
CA VAL A 241 -4.21 4.22 -14.37
C VAL A 241 -3.96 5.59 -14.98
N ARG A 242 -4.84 6.59 -14.70
CA ARG A 242 -4.69 7.97 -15.19
C ARG A 242 -3.38 8.59 -14.73
N ASP A 243 -3.08 8.54 -13.44
CA ASP A 243 -1.92 9.23 -12.88
C ASP A 243 -0.61 8.55 -13.30
N LEU A 244 -0.61 7.22 -13.40
CA LEU A 244 0.51 6.48 -13.96
C LEU A 244 0.77 6.86 -15.43
N LEU A 245 -0.25 6.83 -16.27
CA LEU A 245 -0.10 7.24 -17.69
C LEU A 245 0.26 8.73 -17.81
N THR A 246 -0.30 9.58 -16.97
CA THR A 246 0.03 11.02 -16.97
C THR A 246 1.51 11.24 -16.65
N SER A 247 2.05 10.59 -15.62
CA SER A 247 3.46 10.73 -15.26
C SER A 247 4.37 10.20 -16.38
N LEU A 248 4.07 9.02 -16.92
CA LEU A 248 4.88 8.39 -17.95
C LEU A 248 4.86 9.18 -19.28
N LEU A 249 3.71 9.69 -19.70
CA LEU A 249 3.60 10.45 -20.95
C LEU A 249 4.12 11.89 -20.83
N ALA A 250 4.26 12.41 -19.60
CA ALA A 250 4.95 13.68 -19.35
C ALA A 250 6.47 13.55 -19.18
N GLY A 251 7.01 12.33 -19.17
CA GLY A 251 8.44 12.08 -18.89
C GLY A 251 8.78 12.19 -17.39
N ALA A 252 7.79 12.21 -16.51
CA ALA A 252 7.89 12.34 -15.05
C ALA A 252 8.16 10.98 -14.37
N SER A 253 8.34 10.99 -13.05
CA SER A 253 8.51 9.77 -12.25
C SER A 253 7.26 9.45 -11.47
N PHE A 254 6.93 8.16 -11.32
CA PHE A 254 5.82 7.69 -10.51
C PHE A 254 6.31 6.84 -9.34
N TYR A 255 5.90 7.18 -8.11
CA TYR A 255 6.23 6.42 -6.91
C TYR A 255 5.17 5.34 -6.67
N LEU A 256 5.61 4.08 -6.71
CA LEU A 256 4.77 2.90 -6.51
C LEU A 256 4.62 2.61 -5.01
N ILE A 257 3.40 2.53 -4.54
CA ILE A 257 3.07 2.28 -3.14
C ILE A 257 1.77 1.47 -3.02
N ASP A 258 1.67 0.63 -2.02
CA ASP A 258 0.37 0.14 -1.54
C ASP A 258 -0.08 0.97 -0.34
N ALA A 259 -0.87 2.00 -0.59
CA ALA A 259 -1.34 2.93 0.44
C ALA A 259 -2.16 2.26 1.57
N ARG A 260 -2.65 1.03 1.37
CA ARG A 260 -3.39 0.26 2.39
C ARG A 260 -2.45 -0.35 3.43
N ASN A 261 -1.23 -0.69 3.01
CA ASN A 261 -0.22 -1.31 3.85
C ASN A 261 0.83 -0.31 4.36
N THR A 262 0.69 0.97 3.96
CA THR A 262 1.63 2.03 4.32
C THR A 262 1.00 2.98 5.32
N GLY A 263 1.64 3.19 6.45
CA GLY A 263 1.15 4.07 7.51
C GLY A 263 1.16 5.55 7.10
N ALA A 264 0.23 6.34 7.63
CA ALA A 264 0.11 7.78 7.31
C ALA A 264 1.42 8.57 7.54
N ARG A 265 2.22 8.19 8.53
CA ARG A 265 3.54 8.78 8.80
C ARG A 265 4.59 8.41 7.77
N GLU A 266 4.57 7.16 7.33
CA GLU A 266 5.46 6.68 6.29
C GLU A 266 5.16 7.41 4.97
N ILE A 267 3.89 7.60 4.64
CA ILE A 267 3.48 8.40 3.49
C ILE A 267 4.04 9.83 3.58
N HIS A 268 3.96 10.46 4.76
CA HIS A 268 4.54 11.78 4.97
C HIS A 268 6.08 11.78 4.77
N ALA A 269 6.78 10.76 5.27
CA ALA A 269 8.22 10.61 5.07
C ALA A 269 8.56 10.43 3.59
N LEU A 270 7.80 9.60 2.85
CA LEU A 270 7.98 9.40 1.41
C LEU A 270 7.82 10.70 0.61
N ILE A 271 6.84 11.54 0.94
CA ILE A 271 6.66 12.85 0.29
C ILE A 271 7.94 13.67 0.38
N ARG A 272 8.57 13.73 1.55
CA ARG A 272 9.79 14.49 1.78
C ARG A 272 11.03 13.82 1.18
N ASP A 273 11.23 12.53 1.44
CA ASP A 273 12.48 11.82 1.13
C ASP A 273 12.63 11.60 -0.38
N PHE A 274 11.52 11.37 -1.08
CA PHE A 274 11.49 11.23 -2.54
C PHE A 274 11.14 12.52 -3.27
N GLN A 275 11.03 13.65 -2.54
CA GLN A 275 10.75 14.95 -3.13
C GLN A 275 9.51 14.90 -4.04
N ILE A 276 8.41 14.33 -3.54
CA ILE A 276 7.15 14.24 -4.27
C ILE A 276 6.64 15.63 -4.58
N SER A 277 6.28 15.89 -5.84
CA SER A 277 5.75 17.16 -6.29
C SER A 277 4.24 17.16 -6.50
N ILE A 278 3.66 15.99 -6.81
CA ILE A 278 2.24 15.81 -7.08
C ILE A 278 1.70 14.68 -6.22
N LEU A 279 0.71 14.98 -5.39
CA LEU A 279 0.03 14.02 -4.52
C LEU A 279 -1.44 13.91 -4.91
N PHE A 280 -1.93 12.70 -5.13
CA PHE A 280 -3.37 12.42 -5.17
C PHE A 280 -3.80 11.60 -3.96
N ALA A 281 -4.85 12.06 -3.26
CA ALA A 281 -5.47 11.28 -2.19
C ALA A 281 -6.95 11.68 -1.99
N PHE A 282 -7.68 10.80 -1.27
CA PHE A 282 -9.03 11.10 -0.81
C PHE A 282 -9.00 12.00 0.42
N PRO A 283 -10.02 12.85 0.66
CA PRO A 283 -10.06 13.75 1.81
C PRO A 283 -9.80 13.04 3.14
N ALA A 284 -10.45 11.92 3.39
CA ALA A 284 -10.31 11.17 4.64
C ALA A 284 -8.87 10.68 4.89
N LEU A 285 -8.16 10.26 3.85
CA LEU A 285 -6.76 9.83 3.96
C LEU A 285 -5.83 11.02 4.20
N LEU A 286 -6.09 12.16 3.54
CA LEU A 286 -5.34 13.41 3.78
C LEU A 286 -5.50 13.88 5.22
N ARG A 287 -6.72 13.85 5.78
CA ARG A 287 -6.94 14.16 7.21
C ARG A 287 -6.09 13.27 8.11
N SER A 288 -6.04 11.97 7.83
CA SER A 288 -5.22 11.00 8.59
C SER A 288 -3.73 11.29 8.48
N ILE A 289 -3.22 11.61 7.29
CA ILE A 289 -1.82 11.96 7.07
C ILE A 289 -1.44 13.23 7.83
N VAL A 290 -2.24 14.29 7.69
CA VAL A 290 -2.01 15.58 8.38
C VAL A 290 -2.10 15.43 9.89
N ALA A 291 -3.10 14.72 10.41
CA ALA A 291 -3.25 14.46 11.83
C ALA A 291 -2.08 13.66 12.42
N SER A 292 -1.53 12.72 11.64
CA SER A 292 -0.39 11.91 12.07
C SER A 292 0.92 12.70 12.14
N HIS A 293 1.02 13.79 11.38
CA HIS A 293 2.20 14.66 11.36
C HIS A 293 1.80 16.12 11.05
N PRO A 294 1.54 16.93 12.09
CA PRO A 294 1.08 18.31 11.93
C PRO A 294 2.17 19.28 11.45
N GLY A 295 3.42 18.80 11.24
CA GLY A 295 4.48 19.58 10.61
C GLY A 295 4.26 19.71 9.10
N ARG A 296 4.93 20.68 8.46
CA ARG A 296 4.82 20.90 7.00
C ARG A 296 5.15 19.66 6.18
N ALA A 297 4.42 19.49 5.09
CA ALA A 297 4.54 18.35 4.16
C ALA A 297 5.91 18.26 3.45
N GLY A 298 6.65 19.35 3.40
CA GLY A 298 7.89 19.52 2.63
C GLY A 298 7.70 20.52 1.48
N ASP A 299 8.80 21.13 1.05
CA ASP A 299 8.77 22.21 0.05
C ASP A 299 8.71 21.70 -1.39
N SER A 300 8.82 20.38 -1.61
CA SER A 300 8.75 19.76 -2.94
C SER A 300 7.32 19.65 -3.49
N LEU A 301 6.32 19.60 -2.58
CA LEU A 301 4.93 19.40 -2.95
C LEU A 301 4.34 20.67 -3.55
N ARG A 302 4.05 20.66 -4.85
CA ARG A 302 3.48 21.80 -5.59
C ARG A 302 2.00 21.67 -5.92
N LEU A 303 1.49 20.42 -5.90
CA LEU A 303 0.11 20.12 -6.25
C LEU A 303 -0.43 18.99 -5.38
N VAL A 304 -1.53 19.27 -4.69
CA VAL A 304 -2.36 18.24 -4.03
C VAL A 304 -3.69 18.14 -4.78
N ARG A 305 -3.95 16.97 -5.32
CA ARG A 305 -5.18 16.63 -6.02
C ARG A 305 -6.10 15.87 -5.07
N VAL A 306 -7.29 16.40 -4.90
CA VAL A 306 -8.29 15.85 -3.97
C VAL A 306 -9.51 15.42 -4.77
N GLY A 307 -10.00 14.23 -4.55
CA GLY A 307 -11.18 13.73 -5.23
C GLY A 307 -11.62 12.37 -4.72
N GLY A 308 -12.62 11.79 -5.39
CA GLY A 308 -13.15 10.49 -5.00
C GLY A 308 -14.18 10.54 -3.88
N ASP A 309 -14.23 11.62 -3.09
CA ASP A 309 -15.23 11.83 -2.03
C ASP A 309 -15.54 13.33 -1.89
N THR A 310 -16.48 13.68 -1.00
CA THR A 310 -16.83 15.07 -0.71
C THR A 310 -15.66 15.76 -0.02
N THR A 311 -15.18 16.86 -0.59
CA THR A 311 -14.19 17.75 0.00
C THR A 311 -14.88 18.85 0.77
N LEU A 312 -14.42 19.15 1.97
CA LEU A 312 -14.94 20.20 2.83
C LEU A 312 -13.98 21.40 2.82
N TRP A 313 -14.51 22.61 3.09
CA TRP A 313 -13.66 23.78 3.25
C TRP A 313 -12.69 23.67 4.44
N SER A 314 -13.07 22.89 5.47
CA SER A 314 -12.16 22.52 6.55
C SER A 314 -10.98 21.67 6.07
N ASP A 315 -11.15 20.83 5.03
CA ASP A 315 -10.04 20.09 4.41
C ASP A 315 -9.09 21.04 3.69
N VAL A 316 -9.62 22.01 2.97
CA VAL A 316 -8.82 23.03 2.29
C VAL A 316 -8.00 23.84 3.30
N ALA A 317 -8.63 24.30 4.39
CA ALA A 317 -7.94 25.05 5.45
C ALA A 317 -6.83 24.20 6.10
N MET A 318 -7.11 22.94 6.40
CA MET A 318 -6.14 21.99 6.94
C MET A 318 -4.96 21.78 5.97
N LEU A 319 -5.22 21.59 4.69
CA LEU A 319 -4.18 21.43 3.67
C LEU A 319 -3.34 22.70 3.50
N ARG A 320 -3.95 23.87 3.47
CA ARG A 320 -3.25 25.16 3.42
C ARG A 320 -2.26 25.34 4.59
N ALA A 321 -2.66 24.95 5.79
CA ALA A 321 -1.81 25.00 6.98
C ALA A 321 -0.65 23.96 6.92
N TRP A 322 -0.85 22.84 6.21
CA TRP A 322 0.10 21.74 6.13
C TRP A 322 1.12 21.89 5.00
N MET A 323 0.75 22.54 3.90
CA MET A 323 1.56 22.68 2.69
C MET A 323 2.36 23.99 2.64
N ALA A 324 3.24 24.12 1.65
CA ALA A 324 3.87 25.39 1.30
C ALA A 324 2.83 26.36 0.73
N PRO A 325 3.00 27.68 0.89
CA PRO A 325 2.01 28.69 0.46
C PRO A 325 1.70 28.66 -1.04
N ASP A 326 2.69 28.29 -1.84
CA ASP A 326 2.61 28.20 -3.31
C ASP A 326 2.11 26.84 -3.82
N THR A 327 1.78 25.91 -2.92
CA THR A 327 1.20 24.61 -3.30
C THR A 327 -0.26 24.79 -3.73
N SER A 328 -0.58 24.33 -4.93
CA SER A 328 -1.95 24.35 -5.45
C SER A 328 -2.78 23.20 -4.91
N ILE A 329 -4.07 23.45 -4.65
CA ILE A 329 -5.07 22.42 -4.35
C ILE A 329 -5.98 22.29 -5.57
N GLN A 330 -6.13 21.08 -6.12
CA GLN A 330 -7.03 20.79 -7.21
C GLN A 330 -8.09 19.81 -6.76
N VAL A 331 -9.36 20.21 -6.81
CA VAL A 331 -10.51 19.31 -6.67
C VAL A 331 -10.80 18.67 -8.02
N VAL A 332 -10.96 17.34 -8.03
CA VAL A 332 -11.23 16.56 -9.25
C VAL A 332 -12.49 15.75 -9.04
N TYR A 333 -13.47 15.98 -9.92
CA TYR A 333 -14.71 15.22 -9.95
C TYR A 333 -14.81 14.40 -11.22
N ALA A 334 -14.79 13.08 -11.07
CA ALA A 334 -14.83 12.13 -12.17
C ALA A 334 -15.46 10.81 -11.73
N ALA A 335 -15.88 10.02 -12.72
CA ALA A 335 -16.25 8.63 -12.56
C ALA A 335 -15.34 7.75 -13.45
N THR A 336 -15.39 6.43 -13.27
CA THR A 336 -14.71 5.50 -14.17
C THR A 336 -15.22 5.65 -15.60
N GLU A 337 -16.48 6.02 -15.73
CA GLU A 337 -17.20 6.24 -16.98
C GLU A 337 -16.80 7.54 -17.70
N ALA A 338 -16.53 8.62 -16.96
CA ALA A 338 -16.22 9.92 -17.55
C ALA A 338 -15.34 10.80 -16.66
N PRO A 339 -14.35 11.53 -17.21
CA PRO A 339 -13.80 12.71 -16.55
C PRO A 339 -14.83 13.86 -16.69
N MET A 340 -15.12 14.58 -15.62
CA MET A 340 -16.24 15.53 -15.65
C MET A 340 -15.85 16.97 -15.34
N MET A 341 -15.30 17.21 -14.16
CA MET A 341 -14.99 18.56 -13.69
C MET A 341 -13.66 18.59 -12.92
N GLN A 342 -13.09 19.78 -12.83
CA GLN A 342 -11.96 20.08 -11.95
C GLN A 342 -11.99 21.55 -11.53
N TRP A 343 -11.30 21.85 -10.44
CA TRP A 343 -11.13 23.22 -9.98
C TRP A 343 -9.86 23.36 -9.17
N PHE A 344 -9.06 24.39 -9.46
CA PHE A 344 -7.99 24.83 -8.60
C PHE A 344 -8.56 25.78 -7.55
N VAL A 345 -8.57 25.35 -6.31
CA VAL A 345 -9.26 26.02 -5.22
C VAL A 345 -8.53 27.32 -4.87
N GLY A 346 -9.23 28.45 -5.00
CA GLY A 346 -8.76 29.77 -4.58
C GLY A 346 -8.73 29.93 -3.04
N ASP A 347 -8.38 31.13 -2.57
CA ASP A 347 -8.16 31.40 -1.14
C ASP A 347 -9.45 31.69 -0.36
N ALA A 348 -10.55 31.98 -1.02
CA ALA A 348 -11.78 32.40 -0.38
C ALA A 348 -12.84 31.27 -0.34
N ALA A 349 -13.15 30.81 0.87
CA ALA A 349 -14.44 30.20 1.12
C ALA A 349 -15.53 31.29 1.13
N SER A 350 -16.69 31.04 0.53
CA SER A 350 -17.85 31.87 0.77
C SER A 350 -18.34 31.64 2.19
N GLU A 351 -18.71 32.69 2.91
CA GLU A 351 -19.21 32.56 4.28
C GLU A 351 -20.41 31.58 4.33
N GLY A 352 -20.32 30.58 5.21
CA GLY A 352 -21.39 29.61 5.45
C GLY A 352 -21.35 28.36 4.57
N GLU A 353 -20.38 28.20 3.65
CA GLU A 353 -20.23 27.01 2.83
C GLU A 353 -19.43 25.93 3.58
N GLU A 354 -20.04 24.75 3.73
CA GLU A 354 -19.37 23.58 4.31
C GLU A 354 -18.60 22.77 3.26
N ARG A 355 -19.21 22.60 2.06
CA ARG A 355 -18.68 21.76 0.98
C ARG A 355 -18.01 22.58 -0.09
N VAL A 356 -16.88 22.07 -0.58
CA VAL A 356 -16.19 22.66 -1.72
C VAL A 356 -16.93 22.28 -3.01
N PRO A 357 -17.18 23.23 -3.93
CA PRO A 357 -17.73 22.94 -5.25
C PRO A 357 -16.89 21.89 -6.00
N ILE A 358 -17.55 21.10 -6.85
CA ILE A 358 -16.87 20.04 -7.63
C ILE A 358 -16.13 20.57 -8.87
N GLY A 359 -16.28 21.85 -9.17
CA GLY A 359 -15.45 22.55 -10.14
C GLY A 359 -16.20 22.98 -11.39
N HIS A 360 -15.40 23.30 -12.41
CA HIS A 360 -15.86 23.67 -13.76
C HIS A 360 -15.83 22.46 -14.70
N PRO A 361 -16.72 22.42 -15.70
CA PRO A 361 -16.68 21.40 -16.74
C PRO A 361 -15.34 21.31 -17.45
N LEU A 362 -14.89 20.08 -17.70
CA LEU A 362 -13.68 19.86 -18.50
C LEU A 362 -13.96 20.04 -20.00
N SER A 363 -12.99 20.57 -20.72
CA SER A 363 -13.06 20.75 -22.17
C SER A 363 -13.42 19.43 -22.89
N GLY A 364 -14.32 19.51 -23.85
CA GLY A 364 -14.85 18.36 -24.59
C GLY A 364 -16.01 17.64 -23.91
N ASN A 365 -16.49 18.15 -22.76
CA ASN A 365 -17.73 17.71 -22.13
C ASN A 365 -18.83 18.78 -22.31
N THR A 366 -20.01 18.30 -22.64
CA THR A 366 -21.25 19.09 -22.51
C THR A 366 -22.01 18.57 -21.31
N LEU A 367 -22.34 19.46 -20.39
CA LEU A 367 -23.02 19.10 -19.15
C LEU A 367 -24.46 19.68 -19.17
N ALA A 368 -25.38 18.90 -18.61
CA ALA A 368 -26.74 19.37 -18.37
C ALA A 368 -27.18 18.95 -16.97
N VAL A 369 -27.94 19.82 -16.33
CA VAL A 369 -28.67 19.51 -15.09
C VAL A 369 -30.11 19.26 -15.49
N VAL A 370 -30.64 18.07 -15.22
CA VAL A 370 -31.97 17.65 -15.68
C VAL A 370 -32.89 17.25 -14.52
N ASP A 371 -34.15 17.42 -14.71
CA ASP A 371 -35.19 16.99 -13.79
C ASP A 371 -35.43 15.45 -13.84
N GLU A 372 -36.47 14.99 -13.15
CA GLU A 372 -36.82 13.56 -13.11
C GLU A 372 -37.29 13.02 -14.47
N ASN A 373 -37.83 13.89 -15.35
CA ASN A 373 -38.31 13.57 -16.69
C ASN A 373 -37.19 13.65 -17.73
N GLY A 374 -35.98 14.12 -17.35
CA GLY A 374 -34.84 14.31 -18.25
C GLY A 374 -34.84 15.66 -18.96
N ALA A 375 -35.75 16.58 -18.60
CA ALA A 375 -35.77 17.93 -19.14
C ALA A 375 -34.75 18.83 -18.43
N PRO A 376 -34.09 19.78 -19.14
CA PRO A 376 -33.15 20.72 -18.51
C PRO A 376 -33.85 21.52 -17.39
N THR A 377 -33.17 21.62 -16.24
CA THR A 377 -33.66 22.44 -15.13
C THR A 377 -33.37 23.92 -15.33
N PRO A 378 -34.14 24.83 -14.72
CA PRO A 378 -33.77 26.24 -14.63
C PRO A 378 -32.40 26.45 -13.99
N GLU A 379 -31.72 27.55 -14.33
CA GLU A 379 -30.44 27.92 -13.74
C GLU A 379 -30.55 28.03 -12.20
N GLY A 380 -29.59 27.44 -11.49
CA GLY A 380 -29.59 27.38 -10.02
C GLY A 380 -30.53 26.34 -9.42
N ALA A 381 -31.38 25.66 -10.22
CA ALA A 381 -32.18 24.55 -9.71
C ALA A 381 -31.39 23.27 -9.55
N VAL A 382 -31.87 22.41 -8.64
CA VAL A 382 -31.29 21.09 -8.38
C VAL A 382 -31.79 20.07 -9.40
N GLY A 383 -30.90 19.28 -9.95
CA GLY A 383 -31.24 18.18 -10.85
C GLY A 383 -30.11 17.15 -10.97
N GLU A 384 -30.36 16.12 -11.76
CA GLU A 384 -29.37 15.09 -12.06
C GLU A 384 -28.35 15.62 -13.08
N LEU A 385 -27.04 15.40 -12.81
CA LEU A 385 -25.99 15.74 -13.76
C LEU A 385 -25.94 14.73 -14.91
N LEU A 386 -26.03 15.21 -16.14
CA LEU A 386 -25.75 14.47 -17.36
C LEU A 386 -24.47 14.96 -18.00
N VAL A 387 -23.73 14.03 -18.59
CA VAL A 387 -22.50 14.30 -19.32
C VAL A 387 -22.62 13.74 -20.73
N GLN A 388 -22.43 14.60 -21.72
CA GLN A 388 -22.28 14.21 -23.12
C GLN A 388 -20.84 14.49 -23.56
N SER A 389 -20.19 13.48 -24.13
CA SER A 389 -18.80 13.62 -24.58
C SER A 389 -18.39 12.44 -25.47
N PRO A 390 -17.48 12.65 -26.43
CA PRO A 390 -16.79 11.55 -27.11
C PRO A 390 -15.85 10.80 -26.18
N TYR A 391 -15.57 11.35 -24.98
CA TYR A 391 -14.65 10.80 -23.98
C TYR A 391 -15.35 10.05 -22.84
N VAL A 392 -16.66 9.88 -22.91
CA VAL A 392 -17.38 8.92 -22.06
C VAL A 392 -16.94 7.51 -22.45
N ALA A 393 -16.73 6.63 -21.50
CA ALA A 393 -16.34 5.24 -21.72
C ALA A 393 -17.27 4.54 -22.74
N LEU A 394 -16.74 3.53 -23.44
CA LEU A 394 -17.45 2.88 -24.55
C LEU A 394 -18.76 2.22 -24.13
N GLY A 395 -18.82 1.76 -22.90
CA GLY A 395 -19.96 1.06 -22.33
C GLY A 395 -19.59 0.23 -21.12
N THR A 396 -20.36 -0.80 -20.87
CA THR A 396 -20.22 -1.67 -19.72
C THR A 396 -20.02 -3.13 -20.13
N TRP A 397 -19.33 -3.87 -19.28
CA TRP A 397 -19.16 -5.31 -19.39
C TRP A 397 -19.85 -5.99 -18.21
N SER A 398 -20.79 -6.85 -18.48
CA SER A 398 -21.49 -7.65 -17.49
C SER A 398 -22.05 -8.93 -18.10
N GLN A 399 -22.13 -10.00 -17.32
CA GLN A 399 -22.64 -11.30 -17.74
C GLN A 399 -21.97 -11.85 -19.03
N GLY A 400 -20.66 -11.63 -19.15
CA GLY A 400 -19.87 -12.09 -20.30
C GLY A 400 -20.14 -11.31 -21.61
N ARG A 401 -20.74 -10.13 -21.54
CA ARG A 401 -21.13 -9.35 -22.73
C ARG A 401 -20.77 -7.87 -22.59
N PHE A 402 -20.42 -7.28 -23.69
CA PHE A 402 -20.27 -5.84 -23.86
C PHE A 402 -21.63 -5.21 -24.15
N HIS A 403 -21.98 -4.17 -23.39
CA HIS A 403 -23.15 -3.31 -23.57
C HIS A 403 -22.67 -1.92 -23.97
N ALA A 404 -22.89 -1.56 -25.22
CA ALA A 404 -22.45 -0.28 -25.76
C ALA A 404 -23.27 0.88 -25.17
N GLY A 405 -22.56 1.95 -24.76
CA GLY A 405 -23.17 3.17 -24.23
C GLY A 405 -23.79 3.01 -22.84
N TYR A 406 -24.39 4.09 -22.36
CA TYR A 406 -25.06 4.19 -21.06
C TYR A 406 -26.53 4.64 -21.19
N ASP A 407 -26.89 5.24 -22.32
CA ASP A 407 -28.24 5.66 -22.64
C ASP A 407 -28.53 5.38 -24.12
N PRO A 408 -29.21 4.26 -24.44
CA PRO A 408 -29.49 3.87 -25.83
C PRO A 408 -30.33 4.87 -26.59
N GLN A 409 -31.09 5.71 -25.87
CA GLN A 409 -32.02 6.66 -26.50
C GLN A 409 -31.34 7.95 -26.98
N HIS A 410 -30.16 8.25 -26.49
CA HIS A 410 -29.42 9.47 -26.75
C HIS A 410 -28.05 9.23 -27.37
N HIS A 411 -27.91 8.23 -28.22
CA HIS A 411 -26.67 7.96 -28.95
C HIS A 411 -26.64 8.70 -30.29
N THR A 412 -25.79 9.72 -30.38
CA THR A 412 -25.51 10.42 -31.65
C THR A 412 -24.06 10.24 -32.07
N GLY A 413 -23.77 9.21 -32.82
CA GLY A 413 -22.42 8.97 -33.37
C GLY A 413 -21.33 8.71 -32.27
N PRO A 414 -20.17 9.37 -32.31
CA PRO A 414 -19.08 9.17 -31.35
C PRO A 414 -19.34 9.78 -29.96
N VAL A 415 -20.34 10.65 -29.84
CA VAL A 415 -20.73 11.28 -28.58
C VAL A 415 -21.64 10.37 -27.77
N ARG A 416 -21.31 10.13 -26.52
CA ARG A 416 -22.03 9.26 -25.59
C ARG A 416 -22.59 10.07 -24.46
N THR A 417 -23.77 9.71 -23.98
CA THR A 417 -24.41 10.32 -22.82
C THR A 417 -24.22 9.41 -21.60
N PHE A 418 -23.81 10.01 -20.49
CA PHE A 418 -23.68 9.34 -19.21
C PHE A 418 -24.50 10.06 -18.15
N ARG A 419 -25.49 9.36 -17.58
CA ARG A 419 -26.26 9.80 -16.41
C ARG A 419 -25.47 9.47 -15.15
N THR A 420 -25.07 10.50 -14.41
CA THR A 420 -24.17 10.30 -13.26
C THR A 420 -24.89 9.73 -12.04
N GLY A 421 -26.19 9.98 -11.91
CA GLY A 421 -26.98 9.75 -10.70
C GLY A 421 -26.68 10.77 -9.58
N ASP A 422 -25.72 11.68 -9.77
CA ASP A 422 -25.42 12.75 -8.81
C ASP A 422 -26.39 13.92 -8.97
N LEU A 423 -26.94 14.41 -7.87
CA LEU A 423 -27.74 15.63 -7.78
C LEU A 423 -26.81 16.81 -7.61
N VAL A 424 -26.91 17.75 -8.53
CA VAL A 424 -26.05 18.94 -8.57
C VAL A 424 -26.89 20.22 -8.73
N ARG A 425 -26.23 21.33 -8.44
CA ARG A 425 -26.73 22.67 -8.72
C ARG A 425 -25.63 23.47 -9.39
N LYS A 426 -25.91 24.07 -10.53
CA LYS A 426 -25.00 25.03 -11.17
C LYS A 426 -25.12 26.40 -10.47
N ARG A 427 -23.97 26.97 -10.11
CA ARG A 427 -23.88 28.28 -9.45
C ARG A 427 -23.76 29.41 -10.48
N PRO A 428 -24.08 30.66 -10.10
CA PRO A 428 -23.91 31.80 -10.99
C PRO A 428 -22.46 32.07 -11.42
N ASP A 429 -21.47 31.64 -10.61
CA ASP A 429 -20.04 31.73 -10.92
C ASP A 429 -19.55 30.61 -11.87
N GLY A 430 -20.46 29.77 -12.35
CA GLY A 430 -20.16 28.65 -13.26
C GLY A 430 -19.64 27.38 -12.56
N LEU A 431 -19.44 27.41 -11.25
CA LEU A 431 -19.10 26.23 -10.46
C LEU A 431 -20.34 25.33 -10.26
N TYR A 432 -20.11 24.08 -9.91
CA TYR A 432 -21.17 23.14 -9.59
C TYR A 432 -21.04 22.64 -8.15
N ASP A 433 -22.16 22.68 -7.41
CA ASP A 433 -22.31 22.06 -6.10
C ASP A 433 -22.83 20.63 -6.25
N ARG A 434 -22.20 19.66 -5.60
CA ARG A 434 -22.75 18.32 -5.46
C ARG A 434 -23.54 18.22 -4.17
N LEU A 435 -24.84 17.96 -4.29
CA LEU A 435 -25.79 17.96 -3.16
C LEU A 435 -26.08 16.56 -2.62
N GLY A 436 -25.94 15.53 -3.48
CA GLY A 436 -26.21 14.14 -3.10
C GLY A 436 -26.29 13.21 -4.30
N ARG A 437 -26.98 12.09 -4.10
CA ARG A 437 -27.26 11.12 -5.17
C ARG A 437 -28.75 10.79 -5.24
N LYS A 438 -29.20 10.51 -6.45
CA LYS A 438 -30.55 10.03 -6.73
C LYS A 438 -30.74 8.56 -6.34
N ASP A 439 -29.65 7.80 -6.38
CA ASP A 439 -29.57 6.38 -6.05
C ASP A 439 -28.90 6.13 -4.68
N ARG A 440 -28.81 4.87 -4.30
CA ARG A 440 -28.18 4.45 -3.04
C ARG A 440 -26.69 4.16 -3.16
N GLN A 441 -26.04 4.71 -4.17
CA GLN A 441 -24.59 4.62 -4.29
C GLN A 441 -23.90 5.58 -3.33
N VAL A 442 -22.87 5.09 -2.71
CA VAL A 442 -22.02 5.86 -1.78
C VAL A 442 -20.57 5.72 -2.18
N LYS A 443 -19.73 6.61 -1.66
CA LYS A 443 -18.29 6.46 -1.77
C LYS A 443 -17.71 6.16 -0.39
N ILE A 444 -16.97 5.07 -0.29
CA ILE A 444 -16.28 4.65 0.94
C ILE A 444 -14.80 4.67 0.64
N ARG A 445 -14.07 5.58 1.30
CA ARG A 445 -12.63 5.78 1.05
C ARG A 445 -12.32 5.93 -0.45
N GLY A 446 -13.13 6.73 -1.12
CA GLY A 446 -13.02 7.02 -2.56
C GLY A 446 -13.47 5.90 -3.50
N VAL A 447 -13.82 4.73 -3.00
CA VAL A 447 -14.34 3.63 -3.81
C VAL A 447 -15.86 3.69 -3.84
N ARG A 448 -16.43 3.55 -5.04
CA ARG A 448 -17.89 3.51 -5.27
C ARG A 448 -18.46 2.20 -4.75
N VAL A 449 -19.46 2.29 -3.90
CA VAL A 449 -20.15 1.17 -3.28
C VAL A 449 -21.65 1.29 -3.51
N GLU A 450 -22.25 0.23 -3.99
CA GLU A 450 -23.69 0.07 -4.12
C GLU A 450 -24.23 -0.55 -2.82
N LEU A 451 -25.01 0.19 -2.05
CA LEU A 451 -25.59 -0.32 -0.81
C LEU A 451 -26.51 -1.53 -1.07
N ASP A 452 -27.25 -1.53 -2.17
CA ASP A 452 -28.10 -2.65 -2.58
C ASP A 452 -27.27 -3.93 -2.84
N GLY A 453 -26.04 -3.75 -3.34
CA GLY A 453 -25.07 -4.84 -3.53
C GLY A 453 -24.58 -5.43 -2.21
N VAL A 454 -24.33 -4.57 -1.23
CA VAL A 454 -23.97 -4.97 0.15
C VAL A 454 -25.12 -5.76 0.79
N GLU A 455 -26.35 -5.22 0.70
CA GLU A 455 -27.54 -5.88 1.23
C GLU A 455 -27.80 -7.24 0.57
N THR A 456 -27.63 -7.31 -0.76
CA THR A 456 -27.75 -8.57 -1.50
C THR A 456 -26.73 -9.61 -1.03
N ALA A 457 -25.50 -9.19 -0.74
CA ALA A 457 -24.46 -10.08 -0.24
C ALA A 457 -24.78 -10.58 1.18
N VAL A 458 -25.21 -9.70 2.08
CA VAL A 458 -25.59 -10.05 3.46
C VAL A 458 -26.85 -10.95 3.47
N ARG A 459 -27.83 -10.70 2.60
CA ARG A 459 -29.07 -11.50 2.50
C ARG A 459 -28.85 -12.95 2.06
N ARG A 460 -27.69 -13.31 1.55
CA ARG A 460 -27.34 -14.71 1.22
C ARG A 460 -27.25 -15.62 2.44
N HIS A 461 -27.07 -15.04 3.62
CA HIS A 461 -27.03 -15.85 4.85
C HIS A 461 -28.44 -16.38 5.18
N PRO A 462 -28.60 -17.70 5.43
CA PRO A 462 -29.93 -18.34 5.60
C PRO A 462 -30.74 -17.76 6.75
N SER A 463 -30.08 -17.30 7.82
CA SER A 463 -30.74 -16.72 9.00
C SER A 463 -31.16 -15.26 8.80
N VAL A 464 -30.79 -14.61 7.69
CA VAL A 464 -31.16 -13.22 7.40
C VAL A 464 -32.50 -13.20 6.67
N ARG A 465 -33.49 -12.56 7.29
CA ARG A 465 -34.82 -12.34 6.68
C ARG A 465 -34.84 -11.09 5.82
N ASP A 466 -34.29 -10.02 6.35
CA ASP A 466 -34.15 -8.74 5.64
C ASP A 466 -32.92 -7.95 6.16
N VAL A 467 -32.47 -7.00 5.36
CA VAL A 467 -31.29 -6.19 5.68
C VAL A 467 -31.40 -4.80 5.06
N GLY A 468 -30.94 -3.77 5.80
CA GLY A 468 -30.77 -2.41 5.32
C GLY A 468 -29.35 -1.90 5.66
N ALA A 469 -28.66 -1.35 4.67
CA ALA A 469 -27.34 -0.80 4.82
C ALA A 469 -27.35 0.73 4.76
N VAL A 470 -26.55 1.38 5.63
CA VAL A 470 -26.35 2.83 5.67
C VAL A 470 -24.87 3.16 5.77
N VAL A 471 -24.54 4.42 5.47
CA VAL A 471 -23.21 4.97 5.74
C VAL A 471 -23.29 5.80 7.00
N ARG A 472 -22.43 5.49 7.95
CA ARG A 472 -22.21 6.30 9.17
C ARG A 472 -20.86 7.00 9.03
N THR A 473 -20.87 8.31 9.21
CA THR A 473 -19.63 9.10 9.26
C THR A 473 -19.28 9.36 10.72
N ASP A 474 -18.09 9.00 11.11
CA ASP A 474 -17.56 9.30 12.43
C ASP A 474 -17.27 10.80 12.56
N GLU A 475 -17.89 11.48 13.52
CA GLU A 475 -17.81 12.94 13.70
C GLU A 475 -16.38 13.42 14.02
N ARG A 476 -15.53 12.58 14.65
CA ARG A 476 -14.18 12.97 15.07
C ARG A 476 -13.15 12.78 13.94
N SER A 477 -13.24 11.67 13.24
CA SER A 477 -12.29 11.32 12.16
C SER A 477 -12.80 11.70 10.77
N GLY A 478 -14.11 11.95 10.61
CA GLY A 478 -14.75 12.15 9.32
C GLY A 478 -14.73 10.90 8.43
N LEU A 479 -14.43 9.73 8.99
CA LEU A 479 -14.37 8.47 8.24
C LEU A 479 -15.77 7.92 8.01
N ALA A 480 -16.11 7.72 6.74
CA ALA A 480 -17.33 7.03 6.34
C ALA A 480 -17.14 5.50 6.45
N SER A 481 -18.09 4.82 7.08
CA SER A 481 -18.10 3.37 7.27
C SER A 481 -19.49 2.81 7.01
N LEU A 482 -19.57 1.58 6.48
CA LEU A 482 -20.82 0.87 6.26
C LEU A 482 -21.34 0.28 7.55
N VAL A 483 -22.65 0.41 7.78
CA VAL A 483 -23.37 -0.22 8.88
C VAL A 483 -24.53 -1.03 8.29
N ALA A 484 -24.75 -2.24 8.77
CA ALA A 484 -25.87 -3.08 8.33
C ALA A 484 -26.83 -3.37 9.48
N TYR A 485 -28.10 -3.09 9.25
CA TYR A 485 -29.21 -3.48 10.11
C TYR A 485 -29.80 -4.78 9.56
N VAL A 486 -29.89 -5.80 10.40
CA VAL A 486 -30.26 -7.16 10.00
C VAL A 486 -31.49 -7.60 10.77
N GLN A 487 -32.52 -7.98 10.04
CA GLN A 487 -33.68 -8.69 10.57
C GLN A 487 -33.43 -10.19 10.51
N SER A 488 -33.38 -10.84 11.66
CA SER A 488 -33.16 -12.29 11.77
C SER A 488 -34.39 -13.02 12.30
N ALA A 489 -34.42 -14.33 12.10
CA ALA A 489 -35.36 -15.25 12.76
C ALA A 489 -35.14 -15.32 14.27
N ASP A 490 -33.88 -15.18 14.70
CA ASP A 490 -33.48 -15.07 16.11
C ASP A 490 -32.90 -13.69 16.36
N PRO A 491 -33.68 -12.76 16.97
CA PRO A 491 -33.27 -11.39 17.20
C PRO A 491 -32.19 -11.24 18.30
N ALA A 492 -31.83 -12.30 19.00
CA ALA A 492 -30.83 -12.29 20.07
C ALA A 492 -29.50 -12.95 19.66
N SER A 493 -29.38 -13.47 18.44
CA SER A 493 -28.23 -14.24 17.98
C SER A 493 -26.99 -13.36 17.72
N GLN A 494 -26.15 -13.19 18.72
CA GLN A 494 -24.83 -12.55 18.59
C GLN A 494 -23.90 -13.35 17.66
N GLN A 495 -24.06 -14.67 17.62
CA GLN A 495 -23.29 -15.54 16.72
C GLN A 495 -23.57 -15.23 15.25
N LEU A 496 -24.81 -14.87 14.88
CA LEU A 496 -25.15 -14.47 13.52
C LEU A 496 -24.32 -13.28 13.04
N LEU A 497 -24.10 -12.26 13.89
CA LEU A 497 -23.33 -11.07 13.52
C LEU A 497 -21.88 -11.44 13.15
N ARG A 498 -21.29 -12.39 13.89
CA ARG A 498 -19.96 -12.93 13.58
C ARG A 498 -19.93 -13.72 12.28
N GLU A 499 -20.90 -14.61 12.07
CA GLU A 499 -21.03 -15.39 10.85
C GLU A 499 -21.16 -14.50 9.63
N LEU A 500 -21.93 -13.41 9.72
CA LEU A 500 -22.07 -12.40 8.68
C LEU A 500 -20.75 -11.69 8.39
N ALA A 501 -19.99 -11.28 9.42
CA ALA A 501 -18.70 -10.65 9.24
C ALA A 501 -17.70 -11.57 8.53
N LEU A 502 -17.62 -12.83 8.94
CA LEU A 502 -16.76 -13.85 8.32
C LEU A 502 -17.20 -14.17 6.88
N MET A 503 -18.49 -14.30 6.64
CA MET A 503 -19.02 -14.51 5.30
C MET A 503 -18.66 -13.36 4.37
N MET A 504 -18.88 -12.10 4.80
CA MET A 504 -18.60 -10.92 3.99
C MET A 504 -17.10 -10.77 3.70
N ARG A 505 -16.21 -11.24 4.56
CA ARG A 505 -14.76 -11.28 4.25
C ARG A 505 -14.43 -12.21 3.09
N ARG A 506 -15.16 -13.29 2.94
CA ARG A 506 -14.94 -14.26 1.86
C ARG A 506 -15.50 -13.78 0.52
N VAL A 507 -16.65 -13.11 0.54
CA VAL A 507 -17.44 -12.82 -0.68
C VAL A 507 -17.35 -11.40 -1.20
N ALA A 508 -16.88 -10.43 -0.38
CA ALA A 508 -16.90 -9.02 -0.71
C ALA A 508 -15.57 -8.31 -0.48
N PRO A 509 -15.15 -7.37 -1.36
CA PRO A 509 -14.00 -6.50 -1.14
C PRO A 509 -14.13 -5.67 0.14
N ALA A 510 -13.00 -5.23 0.71
CA ALA A 510 -12.97 -4.54 2.01
C ALA A 510 -13.89 -3.31 2.09
N HIS A 511 -14.00 -2.53 1.02
CA HIS A 511 -14.87 -1.35 0.96
C HIS A 511 -16.37 -1.64 0.93
N MET A 512 -16.78 -2.89 0.65
CA MET A 512 -18.18 -3.36 0.67
C MET A 512 -18.56 -4.07 1.97
N ARG A 513 -17.66 -4.21 2.92
CA ARG A 513 -17.91 -4.92 4.17
C ARG A 513 -18.46 -3.97 5.20
N PRO A 514 -19.68 -4.22 5.76
CA PRO A 514 -20.16 -3.45 6.89
C PRO A 514 -19.16 -3.53 8.06
N TRP A 515 -18.86 -2.39 8.62
CA TRP A 515 -18.02 -2.29 9.82
C TRP A 515 -18.76 -2.78 11.06
N ARG A 516 -20.10 -2.51 11.12
CA ARG A 516 -20.98 -2.98 12.19
C ARG A 516 -22.22 -3.61 11.63
N TYR A 517 -22.73 -4.58 12.38
CA TYR A 517 -24.02 -5.22 12.16
C TYR A 517 -24.88 -5.04 13.41
N TYR A 518 -26.12 -4.65 13.22
CA TYR A 518 -27.11 -4.53 14.29
C TYR A 518 -28.30 -5.42 13.99
N LEU A 519 -28.75 -6.15 14.99
CA LEU A 519 -30.02 -6.87 14.90
C LEU A 519 -31.16 -5.89 15.15
N THR A 520 -32.20 -5.95 14.33
CA THR A 520 -33.39 -5.14 14.44
C THR A 520 -34.63 -6.01 14.25
N PRO A 521 -35.74 -5.70 14.98
CA PRO A 521 -36.99 -6.42 14.81
C PRO A 521 -37.58 -6.29 13.40
N ALA A 522 -37.39 -5.14 12.74
CA ALA A 522 -37.88 -4.86 11.40
C ALA A 522 -36.97 -3.84 10.69
N ILE A 523 -36.89 -4.00 9.38
CA ILE A 523 -36.28 -3.00 8.48
C ILE A 523 -37.37 -2.02 8.04
N PRO A 524 -37.15 -0.70 8.17
CA PRO A 524 -38.11 0.31 7.74
C PRO A 524 -38.42 0.18 6.24
N ARG A 525 -39.72 0.17 5.89
CA ARG A 525 -40.17 0.07 4.50
C ARG A 525 -41.31 1.05 4.21
N LEU A 526 -41.32 1.60 3.02
CA LEU A 526 -42.40 2.40 2.49
C LEU A 526 -43.62 1.52 2.16
N PRO A 527 -44.85 2.12 1.99
CA PRO A 527 -46.04 1.37 1.65
C PRO A 527 -45.96 0.52 0.36
N ASN A 528 -45.06 0.91 -0.56
CA ASN A 528 -44.74 0.15 -1.79
C ASN A 528 -43.68 -0.93 -1.60
N SER A 529 -43.39 -1.33 -0.38
CA SER A 529 -42.40 -2.32 0.02
C SER A 529 -40.92 -1.96 -0.29
N LYS A 530 -40.64 -0.78 -0.83
CA LYS A 530 -39.26 -0.30 -0.98
C LYS A 530 -38.67 0.07 0.38
N LEU A 531 -37.35 -0.02 0.48
CA LEU A 531 -36.64 0.38 1.69
C LEU A 531 -36.90 1.87 1.99
N ASP A 532 -37.32 2.17 3.20
CA ASP A 532 -37.42 3.54 3.69
C ASP A 532 -36.04 4.01 4.17
N THR A 533 -35.31 4.69 3.30
CA THR A 533 -33.97 5.18 3.59
C THR A 533 -33.93 6.24 4.68
N GLN A 534 -34.98 7.05 4.80
CA GLN A 534 -35.10 8.06 5.87
C GLN A 534 -35.35 7.37 7.21
N GLY A 535 -36.29 6.43 7.26
CA GLY A 535 -36.55 5.62 8.43
C GLY A 535 -35.32 4.82 8.88
N LEU A 536 -34.55 4.28 7.95
CA LEU A 536 -33.32 3.55 8.24
C LEU A 536 -32.21 4.49 8.77
N SER A 537 -32.07 5.69 8.20
CA SER A 537 -31.12 6.70 8.70
C SER A 537 -31.51 7.21 10.10
N ALA A 538 -32.83 7.36 10.36
CA ALA A 538 -33.32 7.73 11.71
C ALA A 538 -33.03 6.62 12.74
N LEU A 539 -33.21 5.36 12.34
CA LEU A 539 -32.84 4.19 13.17
C LEU A 539 -31.35 4.21 13.49
N ASP A 540 -30.49 4.48 12.51
CA ASP A 540 -29.03 4.57 12.70
C ASP A 540 -28.64 5.74 13.62
N ALA A 541 -29.24 6.90 13.45
CA ALA A 541 -29.02 8.05 14.31
C ALA A 541 -29.48 7.81 15.77
N ALA A 542 -30.57 7.07 15.96
CA ALA A 542 -31.03 6.66 17.29
C ALA A 542 -30.05 5.69 17.93
N GLN A 543 -29.58 4.70 17.17
CA GLN A 543 -28.59 3.74 17.63
C GLN A 543 -27.27 4.41 18.02
N ALA A 544 -26.77 5.33 17.18
CA ALA A 544 -25.54 6.08 17.46
C ALA A 544 -25.65 6.94 18.74
N ARG A 545 -26.82 7.57 18.97
CA ARG A 545 -27.09 8.32 20.20
C ARG A 545 -27.09 7.41 21.43
N THR A 546 -27.72 6.25 21.33
CA THR A 546 -27.75 5.27 22.42
C THR A 546 -26.31 4.81 22.78
N GLU A 547 -25.48 4.57 21.77
CA GLU A 547 -24.05 4.23 21.97
C GLU A 547 -23.25 5.37 22.63
N SER A 548 -23.57 6.62 22.34
CA SER A 548 -22.92 7.79 22.93
C SER A 548 -23.36 8.07 24.37
N LEU A 549 -24.60 7.73 24.73
CA LEU A 549 -25.21 8.02 26.05
C LEU A 549 -25.06 6.86 27.03
N THR A 550 -24.90 5.65 26.55
CA THR A 550 -24.75 4.48 27.41
C THR A 550 -23.26 4.18 27.53
N PRO A 551 -22.62 4.37 28.68
CA PRO A 551 -21.39 3.66 28.96
C PRO A 551 -21.74 2.19 28.72
N PRO A 552 -20.89 1.41 28.02
CA PRO A 552 -21.21 0.04 27.67
C PRO A 552 -21.63 -0.66 28.96
N ALA A 553 -22.87 -1.14 28.95
CA ALA A 553 -23.40 -1.88 30.08
C ALA A 553 -22.42 -3.01 30.35
N ASP A 554 -21.98 -3.13 31.59
CA ASP A 554 -21.25 -4.25 32.17
C ASP A 554 -22.13 -5.55 32.10
N THR A 555 -22.48 -5.96 30.89
CA THR A 555 -22.72 -7.36 30.67
C THR A 555 -21.34 -8.00 30.65
N ALA A 556 -20.79 -8.21 31.80
CA ALA A 556 -19.65 -9.07 32.01
C ALA A 556 -19.99 -10.39 31.30
N ASP A 557 -19.32 -10.61 30.17
CA ASP A 557 -19.38 -11.90 29.51
C ASP A 557 -18.97 -12.90 30.60
N SER A 558 -19.81 -13.90 30.86
CA SER A 558 -19.70 -14.83 31.98
C SER A 558 -18.38 -15.64 32.03
N TRP A 559 -17.54 -15.45 31.03
CA TRP A 559 -16.22 -16.08 30.86
C TRP A 559 -15.03 -15.12 31.09
N MET A 560 -15.27 -13.80 31.18
CA MET A 560 -14.19 -12.86 31.52
C MET A 560 -13.86 -12.98 33.02
N GLY A 561 -12.59 -13.27 33.28
CA GLY A 561 -12.04 -13.25 34.65
C GLY A 561 -12.09 -11.85 35.26
N THR A 562 -11.75 -11.76 36.53
CA THR A 562 -11.64 -10.49 37.28
C THR A 562 -10.38 -9.69 36.95
N ASP A 563 -9.67 -10.03 35.84
CA ASP A 563 -8.44 -9.35 35.45
C ASP A 563 -8.75 -7.98 34.81
N PRO A 564 -8.25 -6.88 35.41
CA PRO A 564 -8.47 -5.53 34.91
C PRO A 564 -7.95 -5.31 33.49
N ILE A 565 -6.87 -6.01 33.04
CA ILE A 565 -6.31 -5.91 31.72
C ILE A 565 -7.27 -6.54 30.71
N GLU A 566 -7.76 -7.75 30.97
CA GLU A 566 -8.71 -8.42 30.08
C GLU A 566 -9.99 -7.60 29.92
N THR A 567 -10.51 -7.08 31.00
CA THR A 567 -11.71 -6.25 31.00
C THR A 567 -11.49 -4.98 30.16
N THR A 568 -10.36 -4.30 30.33
CA THR A 568 -10.03 -3.09 29.57
C THR A 568 -9.84 -3.40 28.09
N VAL A 569 -9.09 -4.47 27.77
CA VAL A 569 -8.85 -4.90 26.40
C VAL A 569 -10.15 -5.33 25.72
N ALA A 570 -10.99 -6.12 26.39
CA ALA A 570 -12.26 -6.57 25.84
C ALA A 570 -13.20 -5.40 25.54
N HIS A 571 -13.25 -4.42 26.43
CA HIS A 571 -14.03 -3.20 26.21
C HIS A 571 -13.57 -2.42 24.98
N ILE A 572 -12.26 -2.14 24.87
CA ILE A 572 -11.69 -1.38 23.76
C ILE A 572 -11.75 -2.18 22.46
N TRP A 573 -11.51 -3.49 22.52
CA TRP A 573 -11.60 -4.41 21.37
C TRP A 573 -13.03 -4.43 20.80
N ARG A 574 -14.04 -4.60 21.67
CA ARG A 574 -15.46 -4.55 21.28
C ARG A 574 -15.83 -3.21 20.68
N HIS A 575 -15.38 -2.12 21.28
CA HIS A 575 -15.63 -0.77 20.76
C HIS A 575 -15.00 -0.57 19.38
N THR A 576 -13.77 -1.04 19.21
CA THR A 576 -13.01 -0.89 17.95
C THR A 576 -13.54 -1.74 16.82
N LEU A 577 -13.94 -2.99 17.11
CA LEU A 577 -14.43 -3.93 16.10
C LEU A 577 -15.94 -3.85 15.88
N GLY A 578 -16.67 -3.29 16.82
CA GLY A 578 -18.13 -3.24 16.78
C GLY A 578 -18.83 -4.60 16.92
N LEU A 579 -18.09 -5.63 17.36
CA LEU A 579 -18.57 -6.99 17.56
C LEU A 579 -18.27 -7.44 18.99
N PRO A 580 -19.17 -8.22 19.62
CA PRO A 580 -18.85 -8.82 20.91
C PRO A 580 -17.72 -9.83 20.76
N LEU A 581 -16.85 -9.91 21.76
CA LEU A 581 -15.95 -11.03 21.94
C LEU A 581 -16.76 -12.23 22.40
N THR A 582 -16.63 -13.36 21.70
CA THR A 582 -17.34 -14.58 22.02
C THR A 582 -16.42 -15.70 22.50
N HIS A 583 -15.14 -15.62 22.14
CA HIS A 583 -14.11 -16.60 22.51
C HIS A 583 -12.78 -15.93 22.82
N LEU A 584 -12.03 -16.51 23.75
CA LEU A 584 -10.68 -16.07 24.12
C LEU A 584 -9.68 -16.13 22.94
N GLU A 585 -9.93 -17.00 21.98
CA GLU A 585 -9.10 -17.18 20.77
C GLU A 585 -9.60 -16.35 19.58
N ASP A 586 -10.49 -15.40 19.78
CA ASP A 586 -10.93 -14.48 18.73
C ASP A 586 -9.76 -13.64 18.22
N ASP A 587 -9.53 -13.71 16.91
CA ASP A 587 -8.48 -12.97 16.22
C ASP A 587 -9.00 -11.59 15.77
N PHE A 588 -8.24 -10.53 16.07
CA PHE A 588 -8.59 -9.15 15.77
C PHE A 588 -8.87 -8.93 14.29
N PHE A 589 -8.00 -9.46 13.44
CA PHE A 589 -8.13 -9.30 11.98
C PHE A 589 -9.26 -10.17 11.44
N ASP A 590 -9.49 -11.33 12.05
CA ASP A 590 -10.61 -12.22 11.69
C ASP A 590 -11.97 -11.62 12.03
N LEU A 591 -12.06 -10.83 13.06
CA LEU A 591 -13.27 -10.10 13.45
C LEU A 591 -13.48 -8.79 12.69
N GLY A 592 -12.66 -8.47 11.69
CA GLY A 592 -12.82 -7.28 10.85
C GLY A 592 -11.91 -6.13 11.22
N GLY A 593 -10.94 -6.33 12.09
CA GLY A 593 -9.86 -5.38 12.35
C GLY A 593 -9.04 -5.12 11.09
N ASP A 594 -8.61 -3.90 10.92
CA ASP A 594 -7.65 -3.47 9.89
C ASP A 594 -6.52 -2.67 10.54
N SER A 595 -5.49 -2.33 9.76
CA SER A 595 -4.33 -1.61 10.28
C SER A 595 -4.69 -0.26 10.92
N LEU A 596 -5.70 0.44 10.41
CA LEU A 596 -6.14 1.72 10.97
C LEU A 596 -6.84 1.53 12.32
N ARG A 597 -7.70 0.51 12.43
CA ARG A 597 -8.35 0.13 13.68
C ARG A 597 -7.36 -0.40 14.72
N ALA A 598 -6.36 -1.15 14.28
CA ALA A 598 -5.27 -1.60 15.16
C ALA A 598 -4.52 -0.43 15.79
N ILE A 599 -4.24 0.62 15.01
CA ILE A 599 -3.61 1.86 15.51
C ILE A 599 -4.54 2.58 16.48
N THR A 600 -5.82 2.73 16.14
CA THR A 600 -6.82 3.38 17.01
C THR A 600 -6.97 2.61 18.32
N MET A 601 -7.08 1.29 18.26
CA MET A 601 -7.16 0.42 19.43
C MET A 601 -5.91 0.54 20.32
N THR A 602 -4.72 0.54 19.72
CA THR A 602 -3.47 0.69 20.46
C THR A 602 -3.44 2.03 21.19
N PHE A 603 -3.87 3.11 20.56
CA PHE A 603 -3.94 4.44 21.17
C PHE A 603 -4.94 4.51 22.36
N GLU A 604 -6.13 3.93 22.21
CA GLU A 604 -7.12 3.90 23.30
C GLU A 604 -6.63 3.01 24.46
N LEU A 605 -5.93 1.92 24.16
CA LEU A 605 -5.29 1.08 25.18
C LEU A 605 -4.15 1.81 25.91
N GLU A 606 -3.30 2.53 25.20
CA GLU A 606 -2.25 3.37 25.80
C GLU A 606 -2.84 4.38 26.79
N LYS A 607 -3.94 5.02 26.38
CA LYS A 607 -4.65 5.98 27.24
C LYS A 607 -5.27 5.31 28.46
N ALA A 608 -5.91 4.16 28.29
CA ALA A 608 -6.56 3.43 29.37
C ALA A 608 -5.58 2.82 30.36
N LEU A 609 -4.45 2.30 29.85
CA LEU A 609 -3.42 1.64 30.65
C LEU A 609 -2.33 2.59 31.17
N GLY A 610 -2.33 3.85 30.73
CA GLY A 610 -1.34 4.86 31.13
C GLY A 610 0.09 4.54 30.69
N ARG A 611 0.27 3.76 29.61
CA ARG A 611 1.57 3.31 29.12
C ARG A 611 1.62 3.22 27.60
N ILE A 612 2.82 3.35 27.05
CA ILE A 612 3.05 3.23 25.61
C ILE A 612 3.12 1.75 25.21
N LEU A 613 2.44 1.41 24.13
CA LEU A 613 2.40 0.06 23.57
C LEU A 613 3.08 0.02 22.18
N PRO A 614 3.74 -1.08 21.84
CA PRO A 614 4.25 -1.27 20.49
C PRO A 614 3.11 -1.25 19.46
N THR A 615 3.21 -0.43 18.43
CA THR A 615 2.17 -0.29 17.39
C THR A 615 1.90 -1.59 16.61
N ASN A 616 2.86 -2.50 16.62
CA ASN A 616 2.77 -3.81 15.99
C ASN A 616 2.34 -4.93 16.97
N LEU A 617 2.00 -4.61 18.21
CA LEU A 617 1.66 -5.60 19.22
C LEU A 617 0.53 -6.53 18.77
N ILE A 618 -0.53 -5.96 18.20
CA ILE A 618 -1.69 -6.74 17.70
C ILE A 618 -1.32 -7.65 16.51
N SER A 619 -0.35 -7.25 15.69
CA SER A 619 0.10 -8.08 14.57
C SER A 619 0.92 -9.29 15.04
N HIS A 620 1.54 -9.20 16.19
CA HIS A 620 2.32 -10.28 16.79
C HIS A 620 1.49 -11.18 17.73
N ALA A 621 0.42 -10.63 18.27
CA ALA A 621 -0.50 -11.32 19.16
C ALA A 621 -1.94 -11.01 18.74
N PRO A 622 -2.40 -11.54 17.58
CA PRO A 622 -3.67 -11.13 17.00
C PRO A 622 -4.89 -11.73 17.71
N THR A 623 -4.74 -12.79 18.50
CA THR A 623 -5.84 -13.33 19.31
C THR A 623 -5.96 -12.60 20.63
N PHE A 624 -7.18 -12.53 21.17
CA PHE A 624 -7.46 -11.85 22.43
C PHE A 624 -6.59 -12.37 23.57
N THR A 625 -6.50 -13.69 23.75
CA THR A 625 -5.65 -14.32 24.78
C THR A 625 -4.18 -13.96 24.62
N ALA A 626 -3.64 -14.09 23.42
CA ALA A 626 -2.25 -13.79 23.16
C ALA A 626 -1.94 -12.30 23.37
N PHE A 627 -2.88 -11.43 23.00
CA PHE A 627 -2.75 -9.98 23.18
C PHE A 627 -2.75 -9.59 24.65
N CYS A 628 -3.71 -10.10 25.44
CA CYS A 628 -3.77 -9.88 26.87
C CYS A 628 -2.54 -10.44 27.59
N SER A 629 -2.06 -11.61 27.18
CA SER A 629 -0.82 -12.19 27.71
C SER A 629 0.37 -11.26 27.48
N LYS A 630 0.52 -10.75 26.26
CA LYS A 630 1.58 -9.78 25.93
C LYS A 630 1.47 -8.47 26.70
N LEU A 631 0.26 -8.02 26.97
CA LEU A 631 0.04 -6.86 27.81
C LEU A 631 0.37 -7.11 29.29
N ARG A 632 0.20 -8.34 29.81
CA ARG A 632 0.57 -8.71 31.18
C ARG A 632 2.06 -8.88 31.39
N GLU A 633 2.78 -9.25 30.34
CA GLU A 633 4.26 -9.39 30.37
C GLU A 633 4.96 -8.08 30.76
N ASN A 634 4.26 -7.12 31.28
CA ASN A 634 4.71 -5.82 31.74
C ASN A 634 5.41 -5.83 33.12
N ALA A 635 5.90 -6.95 33.59
CA ALA A 635 7.01 -6.95 34.51
C ALA A 635 8.23 -6.35 33.79
N PRO A 636 9.14 -5.63 34.46
CA PRO A 636 10.37 -5.20 33.84
C PRO A 636 11.04 -6.44 33.26
N VAL A 637 10.94 -6.62 31.94
CA VAL A 637 11.54 -7.76 31.27
C VAL A 637 13.03 -7.58 31.48
N ALA A 638 13.63 -8.49 32.24
CA ALA A 638 15.07 -8.59 32.30
C ALA A 638 15.54 -8.70 30.85
N TYR A 639 16.52 -7.91 30.46
CA TYR A 639 17.10 -7.95 29.12
C TYR A 639 17.34 -9.41 28.71
N CYS A 640 16.70 -9.81 27.62
CA CYS A 640 16.93 -11.10 26.98
C CYS A 640 17.43 -10.84 25.57
N PRO A 641 18.65 -11.25 25.20
CA PRO A 641 19.17 -11.02 23.87
C PRO A 641 18.42 -11.79 22.78
N LEU A 642 17.71 -12.89 23.12
CA LEU A 642 17.09 -13.78 22.16
C LEU A 642 15.62 -13.40 21.89
N VAL A 643 15.28 -13.21 20.63
CA VAL A 643 13.91 -12.89 20.15
C VAL A 643 13.53 -13.85 19.02
N THR A 644 12.43 -14.57 19.15
CA THR A 644 11.96 -15.48 18.10
C THR A 644 11.40 -14.69 16.92
N LEU A 645 12.08 -14.74 15.77
CA LEU A 645 11.63 -14.09 14.53
C LEU A 645 10.65 -14.99 13.75
N LYS A 646 10.86 -16.31 13.82
CA LYS A 646 10.01 -17.34 13.22
C LYS A 646 10.02 -18.57 14.10
N PRO A 647 8.88 -19.13 14.49
CA PRO A 647 8.83 -20.43 15.14
C PRO A 647 9.19 -21.56 14.17
N GLY A 648 9.58 -22.73 14.68
CA GLY A 648 9.91 -23.90 13.86
C GLY A 648 10.33 -25.06 14.74
N GLU A 649 10.43 -26.26 14.14
CA GLU A 649 10.92 -27.46 14.80
C GLU A 649 12.26 -27.87 14.21
N GLY A 650 13.27 -28.05 15.06
CA GLY A 650 14.62 -28.44 14.65
C GLY A 650 15.70 -27.47 15.11
N THR A 651 16.84 -27.51 14.42
CA THR A 651 18.02 -26.71 14.81
C THR A 651 17.80 -25.21 14.54
N PRO A 652 18.00 -24.33 15.55
CA PRO A 652 17.84 -22.90 15.41
C PRO A 652 18.87 -22.26 14.45
N LEU A 653 18.43 -21.22 13.71
CA LEU A 653 19.32 -20.22 13.13
C LEU A 653 19.34 -19.01 14.07
N PHE A 654 20.54 -18.63 14.53
CA PHE A 654 20.75 -17.40 15.31
C PHE A 654 21.17 -16.28 14.37
N PHE A 655 20.36 -15.21 14.34
CA PHE A 655 20.54 -14.08 13.43
C PHE A 655 20.85 -12.79 14.21
N ILE A 656 22.05 -12.27 14.07
CA ILE A 656 22.58 -11.17 14.86
C ILE A 656 22.23 -9.83 14.21
N HIS A 657 21.83 -8.88 15.05
CA HIS A 657 21.38 -7.52 14.72
C HIS A 657 22.38 -6.69 13.92
N GLY A 658 21.93 -5.68 13.20
CA GLY A 658 22.76 -4.64 12.58
C GLY A 658 23.29 -3.60 13.58
N VAL A 659 23.84 -2.51 13.09
CA VAL A 659 24.46 -1.44 13.91
C VAL A 659 23.48 -0.78 14.88
N GLY A 660 22.19 -0.78 14.57
CA GLY A 660 21.12 -0.23 15.42
C GLY A 660 20.80 -1.06 16.67
N GLY A 661 21.35 -2.28 16.79
CA GLY A 661 21.19 -3.15 17.95
C GLY A 661 19.84 -3.90 18.01
N GLY A 662 18.83 -3.47 17.28
CA GLY A 662 17.50 -4.10 17.25
C GLY A 662 17.40 -5.24 16.24
N VAL A 663 16.42 -6.13 16.42
CA VAL A 663 16.14 -7.26 15.51
C VAL A 663 14.89 -7.07 14.66
N MET A 664 14.21 -5.93 14.79
CA MET A 664 12.94 -5.67 14.07
C MET A 664 13.12 -5.70 12.56
N GLU A 665 14.24 -5.20 12.07
CA GLU A 665 14.60 -5.24 10.65
C GLU A 665 14.79 -6.66 10.10
N LEU A 666 15.08 -7.64 10.96
CA LEU A 666 15.30 -9.04 10.59
C LEU A 666 14.00 -9.86 10.50
N PHE A 667 12.89 -9.36 11.03
CA PHE A 667 11.60 -10.08 10.99
C PHE A 667 11.15 -10.35 9.54
N GLY A 668 11.39 -9.38 8.64
CA GLY A 668 11.03 -9.50 7.23
C GLY A 668 11.70 -10.72 6.57
N ILE A 669 12.98 -10.94 6.81
CA ILE A 669 13.73 -12.10 6.30
C ILE A 669 13.35 -13.36 7.07
N GLY A 670 13.36 -13.31 8.40
CA GLY A 670 13.14 -14.47 9.24
C GLY A 670 11.85 -15.22 8.91
N ARG A 671 10.75 -14.49 8.69
CA ARG A 671 9.44 -15.08 8.34
C ARG A 671 9.40 -15.67 6.94
N ARG A 672 10.18 -15.14 6.00
CA ARG A 672 10.21 -15.62 4.60
C ARG A 672 11.11 -16.83 4.39
N MET A 673 11.94 -17.16 5.37
CA MET A 673 12.86 -18.31 5.25
C MET A 673 12.12 -19.64 5.30
N SER A 674 12.39 -20.51 4.32
CA SER A 674 11.91 -21.92 4.31
C SER A 674 12.79 -22.84 5.16
N TRP A 675 13.38 -22.31 6.26
CA TRP A 675 14.16 -23.07 7.22
C TRP A 675 13.22 -23.81 8.19
N PRO A 676 13.39 -25.16 8.41
CA PRO A 676 12.47 -25.91 9.26
C PRO A 676 12.62 -25.57 10.75
N GLY A 677 13.84 -25.24 11.22
CA GLY A 677 14.09 -24.81 12.58
C GLY A 677 13.63 -23.39 12.88
N PRO A 678 13.60 -23.00 14.16
CA PRO A 678 13.26 -21.63 14.53
C PRO A 678 14.35 -20.66 14.04
N VAL A 679 13.94 -19.43 13.69
CA VAL A 679 14.85 -18.32 13.42
C VAL A 679 14.80 -17.39 14.62
N ILE A 680 15.91 -17.25 15.30
CA ILE A 680 16.05 -16.50 16.55
C ILE A 680 16.97 -15.30 16.31
N GLY A 681 16.41 -14.11 16.44
CA GLY A 681 17.16 -12.86 16.39
C GLY A 681 17.92 -12.63 17.69
N ILE A 682 19.15 -12.12 17.60
CA ILE A 682 19.93 -11.70 18.76
C ILE A 682 20.01 -10.17 18.75
N GLN A 683 19.53 -9.53 19.81
CA GLN A 683 19.50 -8.07 19.97
C GLN A 683 20.53 -7.57 20.98
N ALA A 684 20.95 -6.30 20.81
CA ALA A 684 21.96 -5.69 21.67
C ALA A 684 21.40 -5.32 23.06
N ARG A 685 22.29 -5.34 24.06
CA ARG A 685 22.03 -4.77 25.38
C ARG A 685 21.97 -3.24 25.31
N GLY A 686 21.16 -2.64 26.16
CA GLY A 686 21.04 -1.18 26.27
C GLY A 686 19.99 -0.53 25.38
N LEU A 687 19.24 -1.27 24.60
CA LEU A 687 18.18 -0.73 23.71
C LEU A 687 17.06 0.01 24.50
N GLU A 688 16.80 -0.42 25.73
CA GLU A 688 15.78 0.20 26.60
C GLU A 688 16.34 1.30 27.51
N GLY A 689 17.65 1.58 27.46
CA GLY A 689 18.32 2.60 28.25
C GLY A 689 18.51 2.28 29.72
N ARG A 690 18.24 1.04 30.14
CA ARG A 690 18.42 0.56 31.54
C ARG A 690 19.81 0.02 31.78
N ASP A 691 20.32 -0.76 30.84
CA ASP A 691 21.64 -1.39 30.89
C ASP A 691 22.61 -0.65 29.99
N PRO A 692 23.90 -0.55 30.32
CA PRO A 692 24.88 0.03 29.42
C PRO A 692 25.10 -0.86 28.20
N PRO A 693 25.22 -0.28 26.99
CA PRO A 693 25.56 -1.03 25.80
C PRO A 693 26.92 -1.72 25.93
N HIS A 694 27.09 -2.83 25.21
CA HIS A 694 28.39 -3.50 25.11
C HIS A 694 29.48 -2.56 24.60
N ALA A 695 30.71 -2.75 25.11
CA ALA A 695 31.85 -1.92 24.75
C ALA A 695 32.65 -2.46 23.55
N SER A 696 32.56 -3.77 23.27
CA SER A 696 33.31 -4.42 22.21
C SER A 696 32.56 -5.58 21.56
N VAL A 697 33.02 -6.01 20.38
CA VAL A 697 32.52 -7.20 19.67
C VAL A 697 32.76 -8.46 20.50
N GLU A 698 33.88 -8.50 21.20
CA GLU A 698 34.27 -9.62 22.07
C GLU A 698 33.32 -9.78 23.27
N GLU A 699 32.93 -8.67 23.91
CA GLU A 699 31.92 -8.65 24.99
C GLU A 699 30.55 -9.11 24.52
N MET A 700 30.11 -8.65 23.35
CA MET A 700 28.88 -9.13 22.73
C MET A 700 28.93 -10.64 22.48
N ALA A 701 30.05 -11.13 21.94
CA ALA A 701 30.18 -12.54 21.65
C ALA A 701 30.12 -13.41 22.92
N ASP A 702 30.74 -12.99 24.04
CA ASP A 702 30.68 -13.72 25.30
C ASP A 702 29.25 -13.83 25.86
N GLU A 703 28.52 -12.72 25.86
CA GLU A 703 27.11 -12.71 26.34
C GLU A 703 26.20 -13.51 25.42
N TYR A 704 26.38 -13.37 24.11
CA TYR A 704 25.53 -14.07 23.13
C TYR A 704 25.81 -15.57 23.10
N ILE A 705 27.07 -16.04 23.35
CA ILE A 705 27.36 -17.45 23.53
C ILE A 705 26.61 -18.01 24.73
N THR A 706 26.57 -17.28 25.83
CA THR A 706 25.83 -17.67 27.03
C THR A 706 24.32 -17.82 26.71
N ALA A 707 23.76 -16.85 26.01
CA ALA A 707 22.35 -16.89 25.60
C ALA A 707 22.06 -18.01 24.59
N ILE A 708 22.92 -18.20 23.57
CA ILE A 708 22.79 -19.29 22.59
C ILE A 708 22.82 -20.65 23.30
N ARG A 709 23.75 -20.86 24.22
CA ARG A 709 23.86 -22.12 24.95
C ARG A 709 22.72 -22.39 25.93
N SER A 710 22.06 -21.36 26.43
CA SER A 710 20.85 -21.56 27.23
C SER A 710 19.70 -22.11 26.40
N GLN A 711 19.61 -21.76 25.10
CA GLN A 711 18.60 -22.26 24.18
C GLN A 711 19.03 -23.59 23.52
N GLN A 712 20.30 -23.70 23.13
CA GLN A 712 20.87 -24.86 22.47
C GLN A 712 22.23 -25.19 23.13
N PRO A 713 22.29 -26.12 24.08
CA PRO A 713 23.50 -26.38 24.86
C PRO A 713 24.71 -26.90 24.06
N ARG A 714 24.50 -27.55 22.93
CA ARG A 714 25.53 -28.12 22.05
C ARG A 714 25.23 -27.86 20.59
N GLY A 715 26.29 -27.73 19.75
CA GLY A 715 26.16 -27.64 18.32
C GLY A 715 25.41 -28.81 17.66
N PRO A 716 25.13 -28.76 16.35
CA PRO A 716 25.73 -27.79 15.42
C PRO A 716 25.04 -26.42 15.47
N TYR A 717 25.79 -25.34 15.55
CA TYR A 717 25.27 -23.99 15.55
C TYR A 717 25.20 -23.42 14.13
N PHE A 718 24.08 -22.71 13.81
CA PHE A 718 23.90 -21.96 12.59
C PHE A 718 23.82 -20.48 12.94
N LEU A 719 24.77 -19.69 12.46
CA LEU A 719 24.97 -18.29 12.80
C LEU A 719 24.85 -17.44 11.54
N CYS A 720 24.13 -16.33 11.59
CA CYS A 720 24.10 -15.32 10.54
C CYS A 720 24.14 -13.95 11.18
N GLY A 721 24.84 -12.99 10.56
CA GLY A 721 24.86 -11.62 11.05
C GLY A 721 24.73 -10.62 9.91
N TYR A 722 23.90 -9.58 10.12
CA TYR A 722 23.68 -8.51 9.17
C TYR A 722 24.58 -7.32 9.46
N SER A 723 25.26 -6.82 8.43
CA SER A 723 26.10 -5.61 8.53
C SER A 723 27.12 -5.71 9.68
N PHE A 724 26.98 -4.88 10.72
CA PHE A 724 27.79 -4.97 11.95
C PHE A 724 27.67 -6.33 12.63
N GLY A 725 26.49 -6.92 12.67
CA GLY A 725 26.24 -8.22 13.29
C GLY A 725 27.02 -9.36 12.66
N GLY A 726 27.48 -9.21 11.42
CA GLY A 726 28.39 -10.19 10.82
C GLY A 726 29.77 -10.23 11.48
N LEU A 727 30.28 -9.12 12.03
CA LEU A 727 31.52 -9.12 12.84
C LEU A 727 31.31 -9.93 14.11
N VAL A 728 30.16 -9.75 14.74
CA VAL A 728 29.81 -10.50 15.96
C VAL A 728 29.58 -11.97 15.64
N ALA A 729 28.89 -12.31 14.52
CA ALA A 729 28.71 -13.70 14.09
C ALA A 729 30.03 -14.41 13.80
N PHE A 730 30.98 -13.72 13.19
CA PHE A 730 32.32 -14.23 12.94
C PHE A 730 33.07 -14.49 14.26
N GLU A 731 33.04 -13.56 15.21
CA GLU A 731 33.68 -13.74 16.53
C GLU A 731 33.03 -14.88 17.35
N LEU A 732 31.69 -14.97 17.33
CA LEU A 732 30.92 -16.08 17.91
C LEU A 732 31.42 -17.44 17.36
N ALA A 733 31.50 -17.55 16.03
CA ALA A 733 31.92 -18.78 15.37
C ALA A 733 33.38 -19.14 15.75
N ARG A 734 34.27 -18.15 15.77
CA ARG A 734 35.68 -18.34 16.17
C ARG A 734 35.81 -18.86 17.60
N ARG A 735 35.02 -18.34 18.53
CA ARG A 735 35.02 -18.75 19.93
C ARG A 735 34.36 -20.11 20.17
N LEU A 736 33.24 -20.37 19.53
CA LEU A 736 32.50 -21.63 19.62
C LEU A 736 33.33 -22.80 19.04
N ASN A 737 34.11 -22.57 17.99
CA ASN A 737 34.98 -23.59 17.37
C ASN A 737 36.36 -23.75 18.05
N ARG A 738 36.64 -23.01 19.14
CA ARG A 738 37.98 -22.99 19.76
C ARG A 738 38.43 -24.37 20.30
N ASN A 739 37.49 -25.11 20.87
CA ASN A 739 37.78 -26.41 21.51
C ASN A 739 37.25 -27.59 20.68
N ALA A 740 36.24 -27.42 19.87
CA ALA A 740 35.62 -28.42 19.02
C ALA A 740 34.86 -27.73 17.88
N PRO A 741 34.69 -28.39 16.72
CA PRO A 741 33.94 -27.83 15.57
C PRO A 741 32.42 -27.88 15.84
N GLU A 742 31.90 -26.94 16.60
CA GLU A 742 30.49 -26.87 16.97
C GLU A 742 29.63 -26.03 15.98
N VAL A 743 30.27 -25.24 15.11
CA VAL A 743 29.55 -24.36 14.18
C VAL A 743 29.42 -25.00 12.81
N ALA A 744 28.17 -25.14 12.35
CA ALA A 744 27.85 -25.73 11.05
C ALA A 744 27.77 -24.70 9.93
N PHE A 745 27.40 -23.47 10.26
CA PHE A 745 27.23 -22.41 9.29
C PHE A 745 27.53 -21.05 9.89
N VAL A 746 28.27 -20.23 9.13
CA VAL A 746 28.49 -18.81 9.41
C VAL A 746 28.19 -18.02 8.17
N GLY A 747 27.12 -17.18 8.24
CA GLY A 747 26.71 -16.26 7.19
C GLY A 747 27.06 -14.81 7.54
N LEU A 748 27.80 -14.14 6.68
CA LEU A 748 28.11 -12.71 6.78
C LEU A 748 27.30 -11.98 5.71
N LEU A 749 26.17 -11.38 6.12
CA LEU A 749 25.27 -10.67 5.24
C LEU A 749 25.69 -9.20 5.17
N ALA A 750 26.19 -8.77 4.02
CA ALA A 750 26.62 -7.39 3.74
C ALA A 750 27.64 -6.83 4.78
N THR A 751 28.56 -7.67 5.23
CA THR A 751 29.53 -7.35 6.29
C THR A 751 30.90 -7.01 5.74
N LEU A 752 31.45 -5.85 6.11
CA LEU A 752 32.82 -5.44 5.80
C LEU A 752 33.73 -5.69 7.00
N PRO A 753 34.92 -6.32 6.82
CA PRO A 753 35.90 -6.47 7.91
C PRO A 753 36.56 -5.12 8.26
N PRO A 754 36.81 -4.83 9.54
CA PRO A 754 37.52 -3.62 9.95
C PRO A 754 39.00 -3.66 9.51
N GLY A 755 39.63 -2.48 9.32
CA GLY A 755 41.09 -2.36 9.10
C GLY A 755 41.56 -1.94 7.71
N HIS A 756 40.66 -1.85 6.69
CA HIS A 756 41.04 -1.38 5.34
C HIS A 756 40.80 0.13 5.13
N HIS A 757 40.64 0.89 6.21
CA HIS A 757 40.15 2.27 6.19
C HIS A 757 41.23 3.36 6.15
N VAL A 758 42.48 2.98 6.11
CA VAL A 758 43.60 3.95 6.18
C VAL A 758 43.72 4.84 4.94
N LEU A 759 43.13 4.47 3.82
CA LEU A 759 43.23 5.23 2.57
C LEU A 759 42.02 6.11 2.22
N ARG A 760 40.89 6.05 2.96
CA ARG A 760 39.70 6.87 2.67
C ARG A 760 38.87 7.20 3.92
N LEU A 761 39.49 7.86 4.90
CA LEU A 761 38.79 8.38 6.10
C LEU A 761 37.52 9.19 5.76
N TRP A 762 37.48 9.90 4.65
CA TRP A 762 36.31 10.70 4.23
C TRP A 762 35.14 9.85 3.67
N THR A 763 35.41 8.82 2.89
CA THR A 763 34.34 7.96 2.36
C THR A 763 33.77 7.04 3.45
N TRP A 764 34.58 6.64 4.39
CA TRP A 764 34.14 5.86 5.55
C TRP A 764 33.36 6.72 6.56
N ALA A 765 33.81 7.95 6.83
CA ALA A 765 33.08 8.90 7.65
C ALA A 765 31.73 9.29 7.01
N ALA A 766 31.68 9.44 5.69
CA ALA A 766 30.45 9.70 4.96
C ALA A 766 29.53 8.46 4.97
N TYR A 767 30.05 7.25 4.82
CA TYR A 767 29.29 6.01 4.92
C TYR A 767 28.76 5.81 6.35
N LEU A 768 29.59 6.00 7.38
CA LEU A 768 29.17 5.94 8.78
C LEU A 768 28.20 7.04 9.15
N TYR A 769 28.43 8.26 8.66
CA TYR A 769 27.50 9.38 8.85
C TYR A 769 26.15 9.07 8.19
N ARG A 770 26.16 8.50 6.99
CA ARG A 770 24.96 8.07 6.28
C ARG A 770 24.25 6.91 6.99
N GLN A 771 24.98 5.90 7.46
CA GLN A 771 24.44 4.79 8.26
C GLN A 771 23.90 5.27 9.63
N LEU A 772 24.63 6.17 10.31
CA LEU A 772 24.17 6.83 11.54
C LEU A 772 22.93 7.69 11.30
N THR A 773 22.94 8.51 10.27
CA THR A 773 21.80 9.40 9.96
C THR A 773 20.61 8.61 9.47
N GLN A 774 20.78 7.54 8.69
CA GLN A 774 19.68 6.66 8.26
C GLN A 774 19.16 5.80 9.40
N SER A 775 20.03 5.18 10.19
CA SER A 775 19.61 4.40 11.36
C SER A 775 19.04 5.30 12.47
N LEU A 776 19.64 6.47 12.71
CA LEU A 776 19.15 7.46 13.66
C LEU A 776 17.91 8.16 13.16
N ALA A 777 17.76 8.42 11.86
CA ALA A 777 16.53 8.98 11.29
C ALA A 777 15.37 7.97 11.40
N ARG A 778 15.62 6.68 11.17
CA ARG A 778 14.65 5.61 11.41
C ARG A 778 14.27 5.53 12.91
N LEU A 779 15.21 5.70 13.80
CA LEU A 779 15.03 5.65 15.26
C LEU A 779 14.51 6.98 15.85
N GLU A 780 15.01 8.14 15.38
CA GLU A 780 14.50 9.46 15.79
C GLU A 780 13.09 9.73 15.29
N HIS A 781 12.73 9.16 14.16
CA HIS A 781 11.37 9.25 13.62
C HIS A 781 10.38 8.54 14.56
N HIS A 782 10.76 7.39 15.06
CA HIS A 782 9.97 6.64 16.04
C HIS A 782 9.85 7.39 17.38
N HIS A 783 10.86 8.14 17.79
CA HIS A 783 10.93 8.79 19.09
C HIS A 783 10.39 10.22 19.16
N ARG A 784 10.52 11.05 18.12
CA ARG A 784 9.91 12.40 18.12
C ARG A 784 8.40 12.36 18.26
N TRP A 785 7.81 11.24 17.91
CA TRP A 785 6.40 11.01 18.12
C TRP A 785 6.08 10.77 19.60
N LEU A 786 6.88 9.98 20.29
CA LEU A 786 6.69 9.68 21.71
C LEU A 786 6.76 10.93 22.60
N SER A 787 7.58 11.91 22.24
CA SER A 787 7.81 13.09 23.05
C SER A 787 6.76 14.22 22.90
N ARG A 788 5.90 14.17 21.89
CA ARG A 788 4.90 15.23 21.61
C ARG A 788 3.50 14.96 22.18
N THR A 789 3.22 13.73 22.56
CA THR A 789 1.89 13.30 23.06
C THR A 789 1.79 13.28 24.60
N GLN A 790 2.85 13.65 25.34
CA GLN A 790 2.91 13.52 26.80
C GLN A 790 2.79 14.85 27.53
N ALA A 791 2.17 14.81 28.72
CA ALA A 791 2.12 15.90 29.68
C ALA A 791 3.54 16.29 30.16
N PRO A 792 3.77 17.54 30.64
CA PRO A 792 5.11 18.05 31.00
C PRO A 792 5.90 17.19 32.00
N GLU A 793 5.21 16.44 32.86
CA GLU A 793 5.83 15.62 33.92
C GLU A 793 6.42 14.29 33.38
N ASP A 794 5.90 13.78 32.24
CA ASP A 794 6.39 12.56 31.62
C ASP A 794 7.56 12.77 30.63
N ARG A 795 7.87 14.03 30.27
CA ARG A 795 8.95 14.35 29.32
C ARG A 795 10.35 13.94 29.82
N SER A 796 10.56 13.88 31.12
CA SER A 796 11.84 13.48 31.69
C SER A 796 12.12 11.96 31.52
N ARG A 797 11.08 11.12 31.49
CA ARG A 797 11.20 9.66 31.28
C ARG A 797 11.32 9.29 29.81
N ALA A 798 10.67 10.03 28.92
CA ALA A 798 10.74 9.81 27.46
C ALA A 798 12.07 10.24 26.85
N GLN A 799 12.86 11.11 27.52
CA GLN A 799 14.17 11.55 27.04
C GLN A 799 15.27 10.45 27.09
N GLY A 800 15.08 9.38 27.88
CA GLY A 800 16.06 8.28 28.00
C GLY A 800 16.20 7.39 26.78
N THR A 801 15.10 7.05 26.12
CA THR A 801 15.09 6.02 25.07
C THR A 801 15.84 6.37 23.78
N PRO A 802 15.82 7.60 23.19
CA PRO A 802 16.65 7.92 22.04
C PRO A 802 18.12 8.08 22.37
N ALA A 803 18.43 8.55 23.56
CA ALA A 803 19.81 8.60 24.04
C ALA A 803 20.38 7.18 24.13
N ALA A 804 19.59 6.22 24.59
CA ALA A 804 19.96 4.82 24.68
C ALA A 804 20.25 4.18 23.32
N LEU A 805 19.35 4.35 22.37
CA LEU A 805 19.52 3.82 21.01
C LEU A 805 20.73 4.46 20.30
N ARG A 806 20.93 5.76 20.47
CA ARG A 806 22.12 6.45 19.97
C ARG A 806 23.40 5.92 20.62
N GLN A 807 23.37 5.63 21.92
CA GLN A 807 24.49 5.03 22.62
C GLN A 807 24.80 3.62 22.12
N VAL A 808 23.77 2.78 21.90
CA VAL A 808 23.94 1.43 21.33
C VAL A 808 24.62 1.52 19.96
N ALA A 809 24.09 2.34 19.06
CA ALA A 809 24.64 2.51 17.72
C ALA A 809 26.07 3.07 17.74
N LEU A 810 26.34 4.08 18.58
CA LEU A 810 27.68 4.66 18.74
C LEU A 810 28.67 3.63 19.29
N LYS A 811 28.28 2.86 20.30
CA LYS A 811 29.15 1.80 20.88
C LYS A 811 29.38 0.68 19.88
N ALA A 812 28.37 0.27 19.10
CA ALA A 812 28.55 -0.71 18.04
C ALA A 812 29.56 -0.23 16.98
N LEU A 813 29.50 1.05 16.59
CA LEU A 813 30.46 1.65 15.64
C LEU A 813 31.87 1.71 16.20
N LEU A 814 32.06 2.11 17.48
CA LEU A 814 33.34 2.14 18.14
C LEU A 814 33.90 0.72 18.29
N ALA A 815 33.07 -0.25 18.67
CA ALA A 815 33.42 -1.67 18.74
C ALA A 815 33.86 -2.21 17.37
N SER A 816 33.14 -1.86 16.29
CA SER A 816 33.50 -2.23 14.91
C SER A 816 34.88 -1.68 14.52
N ALA A 817 35.17 -0.43 14.84
CA ALA A 817 36.44 0.22 14.52
C ALA A 817 37.62 -0.37 15.31
N ALA A 818 37.37 -0.78 16.55
CA ALA A 818 38.39 -1.38 17.43
C ALA A 818 38.65 -2.86 17.15
N TYR A 819 37.68 -3.57 16.65
CA TYR A 819 37.72 -5.01 16.42
C TYR A 819 38.82 -5.40 15.41
N ARG A 820 39.54 -6.49 15.70
CA ARG A 820 40.57 -7.06 14.81
C ARG A 820 40.22 -8.53 14.59
N PRO A 821 39.63 -8.90 13.45
CA PRO A 821 39.27 -10.29 13.17
C PRO A 821 40.52 -11.18 13.10
N GLY A 822 40.48 -12.25 13.82
CA GLY A 822 41.49 -13.32 13.74
C GLY A 822 41.23 -14.25 12.55
N THR A 823 41.86 -15.42 12.56
CA THR A 823 41.61 -16.49 11.59
C THR A 823 40.51 -17.42 12.09
N TYR A 824 39.68 -17.90 11.17
CA TYR A 824 38.62 -18.88 11.42
C TYR A 824 38.90 -20.14 10.59
N THR A 825 38.86 -21.30 11.22
CA THR A 825 39.20 -22.59 10.61
C THR A 825 38.06 -23.30 9.92
N GLY A 826 36.82 -22.79 10.05
CA GLY A 826 35.63 -23.35 9.40
C GLY A 826 35.25 -22.63 8.13
N GLN A 827 34.21 -23.13 7.47
CA GLN A 827 33.66 -22.53 6.25
C GLN A 827 32.94 -21.19 6.57
N LEU A 828 33.34 -20.15 5.86
CA LEU A 828 32.73 -18.83 5.93
C LEU A 828 31.92 -18.54 4.67
N THR A 829 30.63 -18.23 4.82
CA THR A 829 29.78 -17.85 3.71
C THR A 829 29.58 -16.34 3.74
N VAL A 830 30.01 -15.63 2.68
CA VAL A 830 29.81 -14.20 2.53
C VAL A 830 28.72 -13.95 1.50
N LEU A 831 27.65 -13.28 1.97
CA LEU A 831 26.52 -12.88 1.14
C LEU A 831 26.66 -11.39 0.86
N GLU A 832 27.05 -11.05 -0.35
CA GLU A 832 27.43 -9.70 -0.74
C GLU A 832 26.39 -9.08 -1.67
N PRO A 833 25.96 -7.80 -1.46
CA PRO A 833 25.11 -7.08 -2.40
C PRO A 833 25.76 -7.02 -3.80
N ALA A 834 25.01 -7.33 -4.85
CA ALA A 834 25.45 -7.21 -6.24
C ALA A 834 25.68 -5.74 -6.63
N HIS A 835 24.86 -4.85 -6.06
CA HIS A 835 24.94 -3.41 -6.28
C HIS A 835 25.65 -2.73 -5.09
N ARG A 836 26.91 -2.40 -5.28
CA ARG A 836 27.76 -1.75 -4.26
C ARG A 836 27.86 -0.26 -4.54
N ASP A 837 27.95 0.55 -3.48
CA ASP A 837 28.23 1.98 -3.63
C ASP A 837 29.62 2.19 -4.25
N LEU A 838 29.75 3.23 -5.08
CA LEU A 838 30.99 3.60 -5.75
C LEU A 838 32.12 3.78 -4.73
N GLY A 839 33.16 2.94 -4.85
CA GLY A 839 34.34 2.99 -4.01
C GLY A 839 34.33 2.06 -2.79
N VAL A 840 33.25 1.29 -2.56
CA VAL A 840 33.23 0.25 -1.51
C VAL A 840 33.87 -1.04 -2.07
N PRO A 841 34.93 -1.57 -1.44
CA PRO A 841 35.56 -2.80 -1.90
C PRO A 841 34.65 -4.02 -1.69
N SER A 842 34.93 -5.11 -2.41
CA SER A 842 34.22 -6.37 -2.22
C SER A 842 34.49 -6.93 -0.83
N SER A 843 33.42 -7.16 -0.04
CA SER A 843 33.52 -7.78 1.27
C SER A 843 34.11 -9.20 1.15
N ALA A 844 33.74 -9.93 0.12
CA ALA A 844 34.22 -11.26 -0.16
C ALA A 844 35.75 -11.30 -0.37
N SER A 845 36.31 -10.33 -1.12
CA SER A 845 37.77 -10.28 -1.33
C SER A 845 38.53 -9.99 -0.04
N LEU A 846 37.94 -9.27 0.91
CA LEU A 846 38.55 -8.90 2.18
C LEU A 846 38.45 -10.03 3.21
N TRP A 847 37.30 -10.71 3.30
CA TRP A 847 37.08 -11.81 4.25
C TRP A 847 37.83 -13.08 3.90
N ARG A 848 38.20 -13.30 2.63
CA ARG A 848 38.99 -14.46 2.20
C ARG A 848 40.33 -14.63 2.94
N ARG A 849 40.86 -13.56 3.52
CA ARG A 849 42.11 -13.58 4.27
C ARG A 849 41.96 -14.15 5.70
N HIS A 850 40.72 -14.28 6.17
CA HIS A 850 40.41 -14.68 7.54
C HIS A 850 39.89 -16.11 7.65
N THR A 851 39.82 -16.85 6.53
CA THR A 851 39.42 -18.25 6.55
C THR A 851 40.09 -19.05 5.45
N SER A 852 40.25 -20.37 5.67
CA SER A 852 40.77 -21.33 4.69
C SER A 852 39.64 -21.85 3.77
N GLU A 853 38.43 -21.90 4.26
CA GLU A 853 37.23 -22.35 3.51
C GLU A 853 36.24 -21.21 3.30
N PHE A 854 35.98 -20.87 2.04
CA PHE A 854 35.24 -19.67 1.70
C PHE A 854 34.18 -19.94 0.64
N ARG A 855 32.96 -19.52 0.92
CA ARG A 855 31.85 -19.49 -0.03
C ARG A 855 31.37 -18.04 -0.24
N HIS A 856 31.12 -17.67 -1.48
CA HIS A 856 30.65 -16.33 -1.84
C HIS A 856 29.39 -16.41 -2.66
N GLU A 857 28.32 -15.71 -2.19
CA GLU A 857 27.06 -15.58 -2.87
C GLU A 857 26.76 -14.10 -3.11
N LYS A 858 26.28 -13.78 -4.31
CA LYS A 858 25.87 -12.43 -4.67
C LYS A 858 24.36 -12.31 -4.55
N LEU A 859 23.91 -11.30 -3.82
CA LEU A 859 22.50 -10.98 -3.62
C LEU A 859 22.09 -9.88 -4.58
N GLN A 860 20.98 -10.04 -5.28
CA GLN A 860 20.41 -9.01 -6.16
C GLN A 860 19.72 -7.91 -5.35
N ALA A 861 20.51 -7.22 -4.52
CA ALA A 861 20.06 -6.19 -3.59
C ALA A 861 21.17 -5.18 -3.34
N ARG A 862 20.84 -4.05 -2.71
CA ARG A 862 21.79 -3.11 -2.10
C ARG A 862 21.87 -3.38 -0.60
N HIS A 863 22.90 -2.83 0.05
CA HIS A 863 23.06 -2.96 1.50
C HIS A 863 21.83 -2.46 2.28
N ASP A 864 21.23 -1.38 1.83
CA ASP A 864 20.18 -0.67 2.57
C ASP A 864 18.76 -1.25 2.35
N ASP A 865 18.53 -2.00 1.25
CA ASP A 865 17.23 -2.52 0.86
C ASP A 865 17.07 -4.04 0.96
N MET A 866 18.16 -4.75 1.26
CA MET A 866 18.18 -6.22 1.27
C MET A 866 17.30 -6.88 2.33
N LEU A 867 16.88 -6.11 3.35
CA LEU A 867 16.01 -6.60 4.42
C LEU A 867 14.53 -6.33 4.16
N GLU A 868 14.19 -5.67 3.04
CA GLU A 868 12.86 -5.17 2.75
C GLU A 868 12.27 -5.75 1.45
N GLY A 869 10.94 -5.82 1.37
CA GLY A 869 10.20 -6.16 0.15
C GLY A 869 10.60 -7.50 -0.50
N ALA A 870 10.73 -7.48 -1.82
CA ALA A 870 11.13 -8.63 -2.63
C ALA A 870 12.61 -9.01 -2.40
N ASN A 871 13.48 -8.05 -2.06
CA ASN A 871 14.87 -8.31 -1.74
C ASN A 871 15.01 -9.20 -0.51
N ALA A 872 14.16 -8.99 0.52
CA ALA A 872 14.12 -9.83 1.70
C ALA A 872 13.77 -11.29 1.37
N GLN A 873 12.92 -11.53 0.36
CA GLN A 873 12.62 -12.88 -0.12
C GLN A 873 13.85 -13.51 -0.79
N ASN A 874 14.50 -12.78 -1.71
CA ASN A 874 15.71 -13.24 -2.37
C ASN A 874 16.81 -13.59 -1.37
N VAL A 875 17.03 -12.74 -0.36
CA VAL A 875 18.00 -12.99 0.72
C VAL A 875 17.60 -14.22 1.54
N ALA A 876 16.32 -14.35 1.88
CA ALA A 876 15.78 -15.50 2.62
C ALA A 876 15.97 -16.81 1.86
N ASP A 877 15.75 -16.82 0.54
CA ASP A 877 15.91 -18.01 -0.31
C ASP A 877 17.36 -18.41 -0.45
N VAL A 878 18.26 -17.46 -0.76
CA VAL A 878 19.70 -17.72 -0.86
C VAL A 878 20.26 -18.19 0.49
N LEU A 879 19.85 -17.54 1.58
CA LEU A 879 20.29 -17.94 2.91
C LEU A 879 19.78 -19.33 3.29
N THR A 880 18.51 -19.65 2.96
CA THR A 880 17.92 -20.98 3.16
C THR A 880 18.67 -22.05 2.36
N GLN A 881 19.04 -21.78 1.12
CA GLN A 881 19.85 -22.70 0.29
C GLN A 881 21.22 -22.94 0.92
N CYS A 882 21.89 -21.90 1.39
CA CYS A 882 23.18 -22.03 2.06
C CYS A 882 23.08 -22.84 3.35
N LEU A 883 22.05 -22.61 4.16
CA LEU A 883 21.79 -23.36 5.40
C LEU A 883 21.52 -24.84 5.12
N ASN A 884 20.68 -25.15 4.14
CA ASN A 884 20.35 -26.52 3.76
C ASN A 884 21.59 -27.27 3.22
N ALA A 885 22.45 -26.59 2.48
CA ALA A 885 23.71 -27.16 2.03
C ALA A 885 24.64 -27.48 3.21
N ALA A 886 24.75 -26.55 4.18
CA ALA A 886 25.57 -26.77 5.39
C ALA A 886 25.00 -27.86 6.31
N ALA A 887 23.66 -28.00 6.39
CA ALA A 887 23.02 -29.04 7.21
C ALA A 887 23.22 -30.46 6.68
N ARG A 888 23.44 -30.64 5.38
CA ARG A 888 23.68 -31.95 4.73
C ARG A 888 25.10 -32.50 4.97
N VAL A 889 26.05 -31.72 5.42
CA VAL A 889 27.41 -32.18 5.68
C VAL A 889 27.46 -32.92 7.03
N PRO A 890 27.78 -34.24 7.06
CA PRO A 890 27.82 -35.03 8.30
C PRO A 890 28.87 -34.47 9.27
N THR A 891 28.57 -34.51 10.56
CA THR A 891 29.45 -34.02 11.65
C THR A 891 30.80 -34.75 11.64
N SER A 892 30.85 -36.02 11.22
CA SER A 892 32.09 -36.82 11.08
C SER A 892 33.03 -36.31 9.98
N ALA A 893 32.51 -35.79 8.87
CA ALA A 893 33.30 -35.24 7.79
C ALA A 893 33.99 -33.92 8.18
N ARG A 894 33.40 -33.17 9.14
CA ARG A 894 33.95 -31.91 9.67
C ARG A 894 35.19 -32.14 10.58
N LEU A 895 35.34 -33.32 11.14
CA LEU A 895 36.47 -33.69 12.00
C LEU A 895 37.72 -34.12 11.18
N THR A 896 37.54 -34.56 9.94
CA THR A 896 38.63 -35.05 9.10
C THR A 896 39.43 -33.97 8.37
N THR A 897 38.79 -32.84 8.07
CA THR A 897 39.44 -31.68 7.39
C THR A 897 40.46 -30.94 8.28
N GLN A 898 40.38 -31.09 9.60
CA GLN A 898 41.32 -30.45 10.56
C GLN A 898 42.62 -31.27 10.80
N ARG A 899 42.73 -32.54 10.36
CA ARG A 899 43.90 -33.38 10.60
C ARG A 899 44.91 -33.43 9.47
N SER A 900 44.71 -32.77 8.37
CA SER A 900 45.61 -32.78 7.21
C SER A 900 46.24 -31.39 6.97
N SER A 901 46.91 -30.85 7.94
CA SER A 901 47.93 -29.83 7.73
C SER A 901 49.27 -30.42 8.14
N PRO A 902 50.23 -30.62 7.22
CA PRO A 902 51.61 -30.99 7.60
C PRO A 902 52.28 -29.79 8.23
N GLY A 903 53.14 -30.05 9.20
CA GLY A 903 53.92 -29.14 10.01
C GLY A 903 54.85 -28.18 9.29
#